data_a2ed00e6db4a23860d5b2a3787e89e08
#
_entry.id   a2ed00e6db4a23860d5b2a3787e89e08
#
_cell.length_a   1.000
_cell.length_b   1.000
_cell.length_c   1.000
_cell.angle_alpha   90.00
_cell.angle_beta   90.00
_cell.angle_gamma   90.00
#
_symmetry.space_group_name_H-M   'P 1'
#
loop_
_entity.id
_entity.type
_entity.pdbx_description
1 polymer ?
#
loop_
_entity_poly.entity_id
_entity_poly.type
_entity_poly.pdbx_seq_one_letter_code
_entity_poly.pdbx_strand_id
1 'polypeptide(L)'
;MMHRSLFALNRVIKLNGVSVGRKLNGQRSLSTSKFADRHIGPSIQEQREMLDCLGYNSLEELCDQNVPTNIRLNRELKLPEAMNEREMLKHLKSIADRNQIYRSYIGMGFHDCIMPSVIRRNMLENAGWLASYTPYQPEISQGRLESLLNFQTMISDLTGLPVANASLLDEASACAEGLTLACRATKRSIVLYDEHLHPQNLDLLKTRAEPLNIQLIPLDANRPQLSTEIAAVILQYPNTEGKIASNIEQIIVEAHQYGALAVMVCDPLALTILRSPGELNADICVGTAQRFGLPLSYGGPHPGFIAVAQRDERNSLARMMPGRIVGVSVDADGNLAYRLTWQAREQHIRRDKATSNICTAQALTANITAMFAVFHGPQRLAMIATQVHRTATFLAERLRENGVYVAHDQFFDTIKVRPIDKQDFVDRCEQKQINVRHFDDGNVGISIDETVGAVDVLDLLFCFGIENLTKEQIELRINQQDAPILREQKLARTTDYLAHKVFNSYHSEVDLIRYMKRLENRDLSLVHSMIPLGSCTMKLNASSQLTPITWDKFSALHPFAPQIQALGYSQIFNETNQYLCEITGYDKFSFQPNSGANGEYAGLLAIRGYQNSLGQEQRKICLIPQSAHGTNPASAQMCGFQVKGVESDKFGNIDYEDLCQKVEKYKNELGAFMITYPSTHGVFEERVRDVCAKIHENGGQVYLDGANFNAQVGLCRPGDYGGDVSHLNLHKTFCIPRGGGGPGAGPIGVRKHLAPFLPGHPVISPFVDGRHEGAVCSSPWGPSNILMITWAYIRLMGASGLKNATEVAILNANYMAKRLEEGGYNILFRNQMGLNAHEFLVDCKPFGKFGVGVMDIAKRLMDYGYHSPTVSFPVNGCLMIEPTESESKAELDRYIEALLKIRVEIEKIATSEYHPTLNPIKMAPHTTQQLTSDWNRPYSRVAAVFPTSSTRTSKFWPAVGRIDEKHGDMNFFCNCPTVDDYDYQEDEVVEQRRAFA
;
A
#
# COMPACT_ATOMS: atom_id res chain seq x y z
N MET A 1 30.81 55.20 -13.71
CA MET A 1 31.70 54.35 -14.48
C MET A 1 31.12 52.96 -14.50
N MET A 2 30.08 52.78 -15.26
CA MET A 2 29.46 51.50 -15.60
C MET A 2 29.24 51.53 -17.10
N HIS A 3 29.84 50.66 -17.82
CA HIS A 3 29.66 50.21 -19.17
C HIS A 3 31.00 49.76 -19.75
N ARG A 4 31.12 48.46 -19.91
CA ARG A 4 31.92 47.76 -20.94
C ARG A 4 32.40 46.41 -20.39
N SER A 5 31.62 45.36 -20.70
CA SER A 5 32.13 44.01 -20.97
C SER A 5 30.94 43.06 -21.27
N LEU A 6 30.37 43.29 -22.44
CA LEU A 6 29.41 42.36 -23.08
C LEU A 6 29.76 42.35 -24.58
N PHE A 7 30.95 41.88 -24.93
CA PHE A 7 31.36 41.57 -26.31
C PHE A 7 32.66 40.78 -26.30
N ALA A 8 32.60 39.48 -26.03
CA ALA A 8 33.67 38.53 -26.39
C ALA A 8 33.26 37.10 -26.01
N LEU A 9 32.27 36.50 -26.73
CA LEU A 9 32.14 35.04 -26.82
C LEU A 9 31.33 34.69 -28.08
N ASN A 10 31.86 35.11 -29.23
CA ASN A 10 31.35 34.69 -30.52
C ASN A 10 32.53 34.54 -31.48
N ARG A 11 33.37 33.52 -31.26
CA ARG A 11 34.29 32.96 -32.27
C ARG A 11 34.83 31.62 -31.73
N VAL A 12 34.61 30.64 -32.53
CA VAL A 12 35.14 29.27 -32.60
C VAL A 12 34.06 28.25 -32.38
N ILE A 13 33.41 27.91 -33.47
CA ILE A 13 33.24 26.53 -33.98
C ILE A 13 32.65 26.71 -35.42
N LYS A 14 33.55 26.72 -36.39
CA LYS A 14 33.25 26.31 -37.76
C LYS A 14 33.69 24.84 -37.83
N LEU A 15 32.79 23.90 -37.90
CA LEU A 15 33.02 22.54 -38.37
C LEU A 15 32.05 22.21 -39.53
N ASN A 16 32.72 22.02 -40.62
CA ASN A 16 32.39 21.28 -41.84
C ASN A 16 30.94 20.83 -42.05
N GLY A 17 30.37 21.39 -43.12
CA GLY A 17 29.11 20.98 -43.66
C GLY A 17 29.16 19.60 -44.29
N VAL A 18 28.14 18.78 -43.90
CA VAL A 18 27.54 17.77 -44.77
C VAL A 18 26.07 18.06 -44.81
N SER A 19 25.65 18.59 -45.95
CA SER A 19 24.25 18.83 -46.30
C SER A 19 23.61 17.49 -46.64
N VAL A 20 22.76 16.96 -45.70
CA VAL A 20 21.76 15.96 -46.11
C VAL A 20 20.39 16.62 -46.10
N GLY A 21 20.00 17.05 -47.27
CA GLY A 21 18.66 17.55 -47.54
C GLY A 21 17.60 16.44 -47.35
N ARG A 22 16.88 16.47 -46.27
CA ARG A 22 15.57 15.81 -46.14
C ARG A 22 14.50 16.90 -46.09
N LYS A 23 13.67 16.89 -47.15
CA LYS A 23 12.42 17.67 -47.17
C LYS A 23 11.54 17.26 -46.02
N LEU A 24 11.40 18.11 -45.02
CA LEU A 24 10.37 18.02 -44.01
C LEU A 24 9.09 18.64 -44.55
N ASN A 25 8.22 17.84 -45.11
CA ASN A 25 6.84 18.22 -45.33
C ASN A 25 6.01 17.93 -44.08
N GLY A 26 5.33 18.94 -43.56
CA GLY A 26 4.35 18.86 -42.49
C GLY A 26 4.69 19.77 -41.33
N GLN A 27 3.90 20.81 -41.16
CA GLN A 27 3.86 21.59 -39.94
C GLN A 27 3.53 20.68 -38.75
N ARG A 28 4.54 20.05 -38.15
CA ARG A 28 4.44 19.52 -36.78
C ARG A 28 4.90 20.61 -35.84
N SER A 29 4.04 20.98 -34.91
CA SER A 29 4.36 21.72 -33.71
C SER A 29 5.73 21.25 -33.19
N LEU A 30 6.60 22.19 -32.83
CA LEU A 30 7.87 21.94 -32.12
C LEU A 30 7.58 21.41 -30.69
N SER A 31 6.77 20.38 -30.59
CA SER A 31 6.59 19.61 -29.35
C SER A 31 7.70 18.57 -29.32
N THR A 32 8.66 18.88 -28.53
CA THR A 32 9.79 18.09 -28.10
C THR A 32 9.36 16.72 -27.58
N SER A 33 10.10 15.67 -27.91
CA SER A 33 10.12 14.29 -27.40
C SER A 33 8.81 13.73 -26.80
N LYS A 34 8.36 12.59 -27.29
CA LYS A 34 7.28 11.82 -26.67
C LYS A 34 7.67 11.46 -25.23
N PHE A 35 6.70 11.37 -24.33
CA PHE A 35 6.95 10.96 -22.95
C PHE A 35 7.67 9.60 -22.87
N ALA A 36 7.28 8.65 -23.72
CA ALA A 36 7.91 7.33 -23.81
C ALA A 36 9.44 7.40 -23.99
N ASP A 37 9.95 8.38 -24.77
CA ASP A 37 11.39 8.57 -25.01
C ASP A 37 12.17 9.02 -23.74
N ARG A 38 11.46 9.44 -22.69
CA ARG A 38 12.03 9.82 -21.40
C ARG A 38 11.77 8.81 -20.29
N HIS A 39 10.73 7.99 -20.46
CA HIS A 39 10.38 6.95 -19.49
C HIS A 39 11.19 5.67 -19.72
N ILE A 40 11.40 5.29 -20.99
CA ILE A 40 12.16 4.09 -21.35
C ILE A 40 13.66 4.43 -21.25
N GLY A 41 14.38 3.65 -20.42
CA GLY A 41 15.77 3.94 -20.07
C GLY A 41 16.76 3.78 -21.21
N PRO A 42 16.87 2.60 -21.86
CA PRO A 42 17.81 2.41 -22.96
C PRO A 42 17.41 3.20 -24.21
N SER A 43 18.35 3.97 -24.76
CA SER A 43 18.18 4.62 -26.08
C SER A 43 18.08 3.57 -27.20
N ILE A 44 17.59 3.96 -28.38
CA ILE A 44 17.48 3.06 -29.55
C ILE A 44 18.84 2.45 -29.91
N GLN A 45 19.93 3.18 -29.74
CA GLN A 45 21.27 2.63 -30.01
C GLN A 45 21.66 1.59 -28.94
N GLU A 46 21.43 1.89 -27.67
CA GLU A 46 21.70 0.94 -26.58
C GLU A 46 20.84 -0.33 -26.68
N GLN A 47 19.57 -0.18 -27.09
CA GLN A 47 18.70 -1.33 -27.38
C GLN A 47 19.28 -2.23 -28.48
N ARG A 48 19.86 -1.66 -29.55
CA ARG A 48 20.54 -2.43 -30.61
C ARG A 48 21.77 -3.17 -30.06
N GLU A 49 22.61 -2.48 -29.28
CA GLU A 49 23.78 -3.10 -28.64
C GLU A 49 23.37 -4.27 -27.73
N MET A 50 22.26 -4.15 -27.02
CA MET A 50 21.72 -5.21 -26.16
C MET A 50 21.16 -6.37 -27.00
N LEU A 51 20.44 -6.08 -28.07
CA LEU A 51 19.93 -7.08 -29.02
C LEU A 51 21.08 -7.83 -29.71
N ASP A 52 22.12 -7.13 -30.14
CA ASP A 52 23.33 -7.74 -30.73
C ASP A 52 24.00 -8.71 -29.76
N CYS A 53 24.07 -8.35 -28.47
CA CYS A 53 24.59 -9.22 -27.40
C CYS A 53 23.74 -10.51 -27.26
N LEU A 54 22.45 -10.43 -27.54
CA LEU A 54 21.53 -11.57 -27.49
C LEU A 54 21.43 -12.35 -28.82
N GLY A 55 21.93 -11.78 -29.93
CA GLY A 55 21.85 -12.37 -31.24
C GLY A 55 20.53 -12.14 -31.98
N TYR A 56 19.80 -11.06 -31.65
CA TYR A 56 18.52 -10.69 -32.30
C TYR A 56 18.64 -9.39 -33.09
N ASN A 57 17.84 -9.28 -34.19
CA ASN A 57 17.87 -8.11 -35.04
C ASN A 57 16.87 -7.02 -34.63
N SER A 58 15.82 -7.38 -33.86
CA SER A 58 14.79 -6.44 -33.40
C SER A 58 14.12 -6.87 -32.09
N LEU A 59 13.47 -5.92 -31.43
CA LEU A 59 12.62 -6.20 -30.26
C LEU A 59 11.46 -7.13 -30.62
N GLU A 60 10.88 -6.96 -31.79
CA GLU A 60 9.79 -7.80 -32.27
C GLU A 60 10.23 -9.26 -32.43
N GLU A 61 11.40 -9.50 -33.02
CA GLU A 61 11.97 -10.86 -33.16
C GLU A 61 12.22 -11.50 -31.78
N LEU A 62 12.80 -10.75 -30.82
CA LEU A 62 13.03 -11.22 -29.46
C LEU A 62 11.70 -11.60 -28.76
N CYS A 63 10.70 -10.74 -28.82
CA CYS A 63 9.40 -10.98 -28.21
C CYS A 63 8.64 -12.11 -28.92
N ASP A 64 8.81 -12.24 -30.20
CA ASP A 64 8.21 -13.29 -30.99
C ASP A 64 8.75 -14.69 -30.70
N GLN A 65 9.97 -14.79 -30.25
CA GLN A 65 10.52 -16.05 -29.77
C GLN A 65 10.29 -16.30 -28.27
N ASN A 66 9.82 -15.30 -27.56
CA ASN A 66 9.59 -15.40 -26.11
C ASN A 66 8.12 -15.64 -25.76
N VAL A 67 7.20 -14.89 -26.38
CA VAL A 67 5.77 -14.99 -26.09
C VAL A 67 5.16 -16.11 -26.95
N PRO A 68 4.41 -17.07 -26.38
CA PRO A 68 3.77 -18.16 -27.11
C PRO A 68 2.87 -17.64 -28.26
N THR A 69 3.00 -18.22 -29.44
CA THR A 69 2.32 -17.75 -30.68
C THR A 69 0.80 -17.72 -30.56
N ASN A 70 0.23 -18.68 -29.80
CA ASN A 70 -1.21 -18.86 -29.65
C ASN A 70 -1.88 -17.83 -28.74
N ILE A 71 -1.11 -16.99 -28.01
CA ILE A 71 -1.65 -15.93 -27.14
C ILE A 71 -1.30 -14.52 -27.62
N ARG A 72 -0.48 -14.38 -28.64
CA ARG A 72 -0.02 -13.08 -29.13
C ARG A 72 -1.16 -12.19 -29.61
N LEU A 73 -1.06 -10.91 -29.31
CA LEU A 73 -1.92 -9.88 -29.83
C LEU A 73 -1.38 -9.39 -31.19
N ASN A 74 -2.00 -9.81 -32.27
CA ASN A 74 -1.58 -9.48 -33.65
C ASN A 74 -2.18 -8.16 -34.15
N ARG A 75 -2.37 -7.18 -33.30
CA ARG A 75 -2.86 -5.85 -33.61
C ARG A 75 -2.37 -4.83 -32.59
N GLU A 76 -2.39 -3.58 -32.95
CA GLU A 76 -2.19 -2.51 -31.96
C GLU A 76 -3.35 -2.40 -30.98
N LEU A 77 -3.05 -1.91 -29.78
CA LEU A 77 -4.06 -1.56 -28.78
C LEU A 77 -4.89 -0.35 -29.28
N LYS A 78 -6.19 -0.45 -29.14
CA LYS A 78 -7.13 0.65 -29.48
C LYS A 78 -7.22 1.65 -28.35
N LEU A 79 -6.13 2.36 -28.10
CA LEU A 79 -6.04 3.44 -27.11
C LEU A 79 -5.97 4.80 -27.81
N PRO A 80 -6.37 5.88 -27.12
CA PRO A 80 -6.18 7.23 -27.65
C PRO A 80 -4.70 7.53 -27.93
N GLU A 81 -4.42 8.44 -28.85
CA GLU A 81 -3.06 8.90 -29.13
C GLU A 81 -2.37 9.44 -27.85
N ALA A 82 -1.05 9.21 -27.78
CA ALA A 82 -0.24 9.69 -26.69
C ALA A 82 -0.24 11.22 -26.61
N MET A 83 -0.42 11.75 -25.41
CA MET A 83 -0.30 13.18 -25.11
C MET A 83 1.12 13.53 -24.65
N ASN A 84 1.57 14.75 -24.89
CA ASN A 84 2.70 15.26 -24.15
C ASN A 84 2.27 15.71 -22.73
N GLU A 85 3.23 15.96 -21.83
CA GLU A 85 2.95 16.31 -20.43
C GLU A 85 2.03 17.54 -20.29
N ARG A 86 2.26 18.58 -21.09
CA ARG A 86 1.46 19.80 -21.04
C ARG A 86 0.02 19.56 -21.49
N GLU A 87 -0.17 18.79 -22.54
CA GLU A 87 -1.49 18.42 -23.04
C GLU A 87 -2.24 17.58 -22.03
N MET A 88 -1.58 16.58 -21.46
CA MET A 88 -2.14 15.71 -20.43
C MET A 88 -2.58 16.50 -19.20
N LEU A 89 -1.71 17.35 -18.63
CA LEU A 89 -2.05 18.18 -17.46
C LEU A 89 -3.19 19.16 -17.76
N LYS A 90 -3.21 19.78 -18.95
CA LYS A 90 -4.31 20.65 -19.37
C LYS A 90 -5.63 19.90 -19.50
N HIS A 91 -5.61 18.72 -20.10
CA HIS A 91 -6.79 17.88 -20.25
C HIS A 91 -7.29 17.38 -18.90
N LEU A 92 -6.40 16.89 -18.04
CA LEU A 92 -6.76 16.44 -16.70
C LEU A 92 -7.31 17.58 -15.83
N LYS A 93 -6.79 18.81 -16.02
CA LYS A 93 -7.35 20.00 -15.36
C LYS A 93 -8.79 20.26 -15.81
N SER A 94 -9.10 20.11 -17.10
CA SER A 94 -10.48 20.27 -17.60
C SER A 94 -11.42 19.16 -17.07
N ILE A 95 -10.91 17.97 -16.80
CA ILE A 95 -11.68 16.91 -16.14
C ILE A 95 -11.90 17.27 -14.66
N ALA A 96 -10.86 17.72 -13.96
CA ALA A 96 -10.94 18.17 -12.57
C ALA A 96 -11.99 19.27 -12.37
N ASP A 97 -12.06 20.22 -13.30
CA ASP A 97 -12.98 21.34 -13.24
C ASP A 97 -14.47 20.93 -13.36
N ARG A 98 -14.77 19.68 -13.74
CA ARG A 98 -16.12 19.10 -13.71
C ARG A 98 -16.54 18.66 -12.31
N ASN A 99 -15.60 18.53 -11.37
CA ASN A 99 -15.90 18.24 -9.98
C ASN A 99 -16.37 19.51 -9.27
N GLN A 100 -17.40 19.36 -8.44
CA GLN A 100 -17.95 20.44 -7.60
C GLN A 100 -17.64 20.15 -6.15
N ILE A 101 -16.85 21.00 -5.51
CA ILE A 101 -16.49 20.82 -4.11
C ILE A 101 -17.50 21.54 -3.24
N TYR A 102 -18.33 20.77 -2.54
CA TYR A 102 -19.19 21.25 -1.48
C TYR A 102 -18.52 20.98 -0.13
N ARG A 103 -18.73 21.87 0.85
CA ARG A 103 -18.29 21.63 2.23
C ARG A 103 -19.01 20.39 2.77
N SER A 104 -18.26 19.41 3.24
CA SER A 104 -18.82 18.12 3.61
C SER A 104 -18.87 17.94 5.12
N TYR A 105 -20.09 17.76 5.62
CA TYR A 105 -20.36 17.39 7.01
C TYR A 105 -20.97 15.98 7.09
N ILE A 106 -20.66 15.12 6.11
CA ILE A 106 -21.18 13.75 6.04
C ILE A 106 -20.57 12.86 7.11
N GLY A 107 -19.29 13.01 7.41
CA GLY A 107 -18.55 12.18 8.37
C GLY A 107 -18.41 10.72 7.93
N MET A 108 -18.93 9.79 8.74
CA MET A 108 -18.93 8.36 8.45
C MET A 108 -17.49 7.79 8.27
N GLY A 109 -16.55 8.22 9.15
CA GLY A 109 -15.14 7.79 9.11
C GLY A 109 -14.26 8.57 8.13
N PHE A 110 -14.81 9.57 7.41
CA PHE A 110 -14.09 10.47 6.52
C PHE A 110 -14.32 11.92 6.95
N HIS A 111 -13.25 12.62 7.30
CA HIS A 111 -13.28 13.99 7.81
C HIS A 111 -12.29 14.85 7.05
N ASP A 112 -12.64 16.09 6.77
CA ASP A 112 -11.65 17.00 6.21
C ASP A 112 -10.62 17.37 7.27
N CYS A 113 -9.40 17.70 6.82
CA CYS A 113 -8.32 18.02 7.72
C CYS A 113 -7.26 18.89 7.04
N ILE A 114 -6.42 19.53 7.84
CA ILE A 114 -5.38 20.44 7.36
C ILE A 114 -4.05 19.71 7.31
N MET A 115 -3.65 19.26 6.11
CA MET A 115 -2.29 18.74 5.90
C MET A 115 -1.27 19.88 5.99
N PRO A 116 -0.34 19.88 6.95
CA PRO A 116 0.71 20.87 7.00
C PRO A 116 1.54 20.89 5.71
N SER A 117 1.73 22.07 5.12
CA SER A 117 2.45 22.21 3.84
C SER A 117 3.88 21.64 3.90
N VAL A 118 4.51 21.70 5.06
CA VAL A 118 5.84 21.15 5.32
C VAL A 118 5.85 19.60 5.14
N ILE A 119 4.80 18.92 5.56
CA ILE A 119 4.66 17.46 5.39
C ILE A 119 4.34 17.12 3.93
N ARG A 120 3.37 17.83 3.32
CA ARG A 120 3.00 17.62 1.93
C ARG A 120 4.21 17.68 1.01
N ARG A 121 4.98 18.76 1.11
CA ARG A 121 6.12 19.02 0.22
C ARG A 121 7.30 18.07 0.46
N ASN A 122 7.58 17.70 1.70
CA ASN A 122 8.78 16.94 2.05
C ASN A 122 8.55 15.42 2.16
N MET A 123 7.32 14.94 2.11
CA MET A 123 6.98 13.52 2.09
C MET A 123 6.11 13.14 0.89
N LEU A 124 4.90 13.70 0.76
CA LEU A 124 3.97 13.32 -0.30
C LEU A 124 4.48 13.71 -1.70
N GLU A 125 5.18 14.83 -1.83
CA GLU A 125 5.75 15.32 -3.10
C GLU A 125 7.24 14.96 -3.26
N ASN A 126 7.83 14.20 -2.33
CA ASN A 126 9.25 13.83 -2.33
C ASN A 126 9.47 12.42 -2.88
N ALA A 127 10.21 12.32 -3.98
CA ALA A 127 10.52 11.04 -4.63
C ALA A 127 11.26 10.05 -3.71
N GLY A 128 12.08 10.52 -2.78
CA GLY A 128 12.80 9.67 -1.81
C GLY A 128 11.86 8.85 -0.93
N TRP A 129 10.72 9.44 -0.52
CA TRP A 129 9.68 8.75 0.23
C TRP A 129 8.74 7.93 -0.65
N LEU A 130 8.44 8.41 -1.85
CA LEU A 130 7.52 7.76 -2.79
C LEU A 130 8.10 6.49 -3.43
N ALA A 131 9.42 6.48 -3.70
CA ALA A 131 10.05 5.54 -4.62
C ALA A 131 10.82 4.42 -3.90
N SER A 132 10.35 3.96 -2.77
CA SER A 132 10.87 2.82 -2.03
C SER A 132 9.82 1.70 -1.91
N TYR A 133 10.25 0.51 -1.49
CA TYR A 133 9.35 -0.64 -1.29
C TYR A 133 9.25 -1.01 0.21
N THR A 134 8.46 -2.03 0.54
CA THR A 134 8.41 -2.60 1.89
C THR A 134 9.83 -2.85 2.41
N PRO A 135 10.17 -2.48 3.65
CA PRO A 135 11.53 -2.50 4.16
C PRO A 135 12.01 -3.94 4.51
N TYR A 136 12.03 -4.82 3.51
CA TYR A 136 12.54 -6.20 3.65
C TYR A 136 14.03 -6.27 3.95
N GLN A 137 14.75 -5.19 3.67
CA GLN A 137 16.18 -5.07 3.95
C GLN A 137 16.41 -3.93 4.93
N PRO A 138 16.36 -4.22 6.21
CA PRO A 138 16.29 -3.20 7.25
C PRO A 138 17.57 -2.35 7.33
N GLU A 139 18.74 -2.87 7.02
CA GLU A 139 20.00 -2.13 7.11
C GLU A 139 20.06 -0.88 6.22
N ILE A 140 19.26 -0.86 5.16
CA ILE A 140 19.15 0.26 4.21
C ILE A 140 17.76 0.90 4.21
N SER A 141 16.99 0.67 5.25
CA SER A 141 15.60 1.15 5.41
C SER A 141 15.34 1.69 6.82
N GLN A 142 16.36 2.13 7.52
CA GLN A 142 16.27 2.50 8.93
C GLN A 142 15.39 3.74 9.16
N GLY A 143 15.39 4.70 8.24
CA GLY A 143 14.57 5.90 8.37
C GLY A 143 13.07 5.61 8.21
N ARG A 144 12.66 4.80 7.25
CA ARG A 144 11.26 4.39 7.08
C ARG A 144 10.78 3.52 8.23
N LEU A 145 11.65 2.63 8.72
CA LEU A 145 11.33 1.80 9.87
C LEU A 145 11.14 2.64 11.13
N GLU A 146 11.99 3.64 11.38
CA GLU A 146 11.80 4.61 12.48
C GLU A 146 10.48 5.37 12.32
N SER A 147 10.15 5.84 11.12
CA SER A 147 8.89 6.55 10.87
C SER A 147 7.65 5.65 11.07
N LEU A 148 7.71 4.39 10.64
CA LEU A 148 6.63 3.42 10.91
C LEU A 148 6.54 3.04 12.40
N LEU A 149 7.65 3.02 13.12
CA LEU A 149 7.65 2.86 14.58
C LEU A 149 6.95 4.03 15.26
N ASN A 150 7.17 5.26 14.77
CA ASN A 150 6.41 6.44 15.25
C ASN A 150 4.90 6.24 15.04
N PHE A 151 4.48 5.71 13.89
CA PHE A 151 3.06 5.39 13.63
C PHE A 151 2.52 4.36 14.63
N GLN A 152 3.25 3.27 14.84
CA GLN A 152 2.85 2.24 15.81
C GLN A 152 2.71 2.80 17.22
N THR A 153 3.69 3.58 17.64
CA THR A 153 3.69 4.22 18.96
C THR A 153 2.53 5.19 19.10
N MET A 154 2.27 6.01 18.08
CA MET A 154 1.12 6.90 18.05
C MET A 154 -0.20 6.15 18.27
N ILE A 155 -0.41 5.06 17.55
CA ILE A 155 -1.62 4.26 17.67
C ILE A 155 -1.68 3.55 19.02
N SER A 156 -0.59 2.97 19.49
CA SER A 156 -0.51 2.33 20.81
C SER A 156 -0.87 3.30 21.93
N ASP A 157 -0.30 4.49 21.91
CA ASP A 157 -0.53 5.51 22.94
C ASP A 157 -1.97 6.04 22.90
N LEU A 158 -2.49 6.35 21.71
CA LEU A 158 -3.86 6.85 21.56
C LEU A 158 -4.90 5.81 21.98
N THR A 159 -4.69 4.55 21.60
CA THR A 159 -5.61 3.46 21.96
C THR A 159 -5.42 2.95 23.39
N GLY A 160 -4.28 3.23 24.02
CA GLY A 160 -3.90 2.65 25.32
C GLY A 160 -3.64 1.14 25.25
N LEU A 161 -3.39 0.59 24.04
CA LEU A 161 -3.11 -0.82 23.80
C LEU A 161 -1.64 -0.98 23.39
N PRO A 162 -0.87 -1.90 24.03
CA PRO A 162 0.59 -1.87 23.96
C PRO A 162 1.19 -2.25 22.61
N VAL A 163 0.47 -2.92 21.73
CA VAL A 163 1.00 -3.39 20.45
C VAL A 163 0.10 -2.96 19.30
N ALA A 164 0.64 -2.14 18.40
CA ALA A 164 0.00 -1.73 17.17
C ALA A 164 0.82 -2.18 15.95
N ASN A 165 0.17 -2.30 14.78
CA ASN A 165 0.84 -2.62 13.54
C ASN A 165 1.27 -1.36 12.75
N ALA A 166 2.07 -1.56 11.71
CA ALA A 166 2.55 -0.51 10.81
C ALA A 166 1.59 -0.24 9.63
N SER A 167 0.30 -0.22 9.88
CA SER A 167 -0.86 0.05 9.03
C SER A 167 -1.56 -1.16 8.43
N LEU A 168 -2.84 -0.96 8.17
CA LEU A 168 -3.74 -1.78 7.36
C LEU A 168 -4.26 -0.95 6.16
N LEU A 169 -5.16 -1.52 5.37
CA LEU A 169 -5.56 -0.96 4.08
C LEU A 169 -6.56 0.20 4.21
N ASP A 170 -7.52 0.11 5.13
CA ASP A 170 -8.50 1.13 5.52
C ASP A 170 -9.26 0.71 6.78
N GLU A 171 -10.25 1.48 7.22
CA GLU A 171 -11.02 1.21 8.45
C GLU A 171 -11.84 -0.07 8.35
N ALA A 172 -12.61 -0.25 7.27
CA ALA A 172 -13.48 -1.42 7.13
C ALA A 172 -12.65 -2.71 7.00
N SER A 173 -11.51 -2.66 6.30
CA SER A 173 -10.56 -3.77 6.25
C SER A 173 -9.97 -4.06 7.63
N ALA A 174 -9.62 -3.04 8.41
CA ALA A 174 -9.11 -3.21 9.77
C ALA A 174 -10.17 -3.83 10.69
N CYS A 175 -11.44 -3.42 10.55
CA CYS A 175 -12.57 -3.99 11.28
C CYS A 175 -12.76 -5.48 10.95
N ALA A 176 -12.69 -5.85 9.67
CA ALA A 176 -12.78 -7.25 9.23
C ALA A 176 -11.59 -8.12 9.69
N GLU A 177 -10.39 -7.54 9.77
CA GLU A 177 -9.23 -8.22 10.34
C GLU A 177 -9.40 -8.39 11.87
N GLY A 178 -9.95 -7.40 12.58
CA GLY A 178 -10.29 -7.50 14.00
C GLY A 178 -11.32 -8.61 14.28
N LEU A 179 -12.36 -8.70 13.46
CA LEU A 179 -13.34 -9.80 13.48
C LEU A 179 -12.65 -11.18 13.40
N THR A 180 -11.86 -11.38 12.34
CA THR A 180 -11.22 -12.68 12.11
C THR A 180 -10.15 -13.00 13.16
N LEU A 181 -9.44 -11.99 13.67
CA LEU A 181 -8.49 -12.13 14.78
C LEU A 181 -9.18 -12.61 16.04
N ALA A 182 -10.31 -12.00 16.41
CA ALA A 182 -11.08 -12.39 17.60
C ALA A 182 -11.64 -13.81 17.49
N CYS A 183 -12.19 -14.18 16.32
CA CYS A 183 -12.66 -15.55 16.09
C CYS A 183 -11.53 -16.58 16.19
N ARG A 184 -10.35 -16.31 15.65
CA ARG A 184 -9.19 -17.20 15.77
C ARG A 184 -8.66 -17.32 17.18
N ALA A 185 -8.61 -16.22 17.91
CA ALA A 185 -8.12 -16.21 19.29
C ALA A 185 -9.02 -17.01 20.24
N THR A 186 -10.33 -16.84 20.10
CA THR A 186 -11.32 -17.53 20.92
C THR A 186 -11.68 -18.92 20.39
N LYS A 187 -11.39 -19.22 19.12
CA LYS A 187 -11.82 -20.41 18.40
C LYS A 187 -13.35 -20.54 18.35
N ARG A 188 -14.05 -19.43 18.27
CA ARG A 188 -15.51 -19.32 18.20
C ARG A 188 -15.91 -18.57 16.94
N SER A 189 -17.17 -18.70 16.49
CA SER A 189 -17.63 -18.12 15.21
C SER A 189 -18.91 -17.30 15.32
N ILE A 190 -19.34 -16.94 16.52
CA ILE A 190 -20.49 -16.05 16.74
C ILE A 190 -19.97 -14.71 17.25
N VAL A 191 -20.35 -13.61 16.60
CA VAL A 191 -19.89 -12.26 16.95
C VAL A 191 -21.11 -11.34 17.06
N LEU A 192 -21.16 -10.61 18.16
CA LEU A 192 -22.15 -9.54 18.34
C LEU A 192 -21.58 -8.22 17.82
N TYR A 193 -22.41 -7.42 17.15
CA TYR A 193 -21.97 -6.13 16.62
C TYR A 193 -22.96 -5.00 16.95
N ASP A 194 -22.45 -3.80 17.20
CA ASP A 194 -23.24 -2.59 17.35
C ASP A 194 -23.95 -2.28 16.02
N GLU A 195 -25.28 -2.20 16.04
CA GLU A 195 -26.09 -1.83 14.85
C GLU A 195 -25.73 -0.46 14.29
N HIS A 196 -25.10 0.38 15.10
CA HIS A 196 -24.64 1.72 14.75
C HIS A 196 -23.16 1.78 14.33
N LEU A 197 -22.60 0.68 13.79
CA LEU A 197 -21.36 0.71 13.01
C LEU A 197 -21.54 1.60 11.76
N HIS A 198 -20.44 2.13 11.23
CA HIS A 198 -20.52 2.74 9.90
C HIS A 198 -21.02 1.72 8.87
N PRO A 199 -21.92 2.10 7.94
CA PRO A 199 -22.51 1.15 6.98
C PRO A 199 -21.48 0.35 6.18
N GLN A 200 -20.40 0.99 5.75
CA GLN A 200 -19.29 0.33 5.02
C GLN A 200 -18.55 -0.68 5.88
N ASN A 201 -18.38 -0.42 7.19
CA ASN A 201 -17.75 -1.37 8.10
C ASN A 201 -18.62 -2.62 8.27
N LEU A 202 -19.92 -2.42 8.50
CA LEU A 202 -20.87 -3.51 8.64
C LEU A 202 -20.98 -4.36 7.36
N ASP A 203 -21.00 -3.74 6.20
CA ASP A 203 -21.10 -4.46 4.93
C ASP A 203 -19.85 -5.31 4.67
N LEU A 204 -18.65 -4.77 4.91
CA LEU A 204 -17.42 -5.54 4.76
C LEU A 204 -17.30 -6.65 5.83
N LEU A 205 -17.80 -6.43 7.05
CA LEU A 205 -17.89 -7.50 8.05
C LEU A 205 -18.75 -8.67 7.54
N LYS A 206 -19.91 -8.39 6.92
CA LYS A 206 -20.76 -9.41 6.30
C LYS A 206 -20.04 -10.13 5.17
N THR A 207 -19.40 -9.40 4.27
CA THR A 207 -18.63 -9.96 3.15
C THR A 207 -17.50 -10.88 3.65
N ARG A 208 -16.83 -10.53 4.75
CA ARG A 208 -15.76 -11.34 5.35
C ARG A 208 -16.30 -12.55 6.12
N ALA A 209 -17.44 -12.41 6.79
CA ALA A 209 -18.02 -13.44 7.67
C ALA A 209 -18.60 -14.61 6.88
N GLU A 210 -19.28 -14.34 5.76
CA GLU A 210 -20.02 -15.33 4.97
C GLU A 210 -19.15 -16.52 4.51
N PRO A 211 -18.01 -16.33 3.81
CA PRO A 211 -17.19 -17.43 3.35
C PRO A 211 -16.55 -18.25 4.49
N LEU A 212 -16.40 -17.63 5.67
CA LEU A 212 -15.77 -18.23 6.85
C LEU A 212 -16.78 -18.86 7.82
N ASN A 213 -18.08 -18.84 7.48
CA ASN A 213 -19.18 -19.31 8.32
C ASN A 213 -19.18 -18.63 9.72
N ILE A 214 -18.86 -17.35 9.78
CA ILE A 214 -18.97 -16.52 11.00
C ILE A 214 -20.37 -15.94 11.04
N GLN A 215 -21.07 -16.16 12.16
CA GLN A 215 -22.41 -15.63 12.39
C GLN A 215 -22.32 -14.25 13.03
N LEU A 216 -22.86 -13.25 12.37
CA LEU A 216 -22.98 -11.87 12.87
C LEU A 216 -24.39 -11.65 13.43
N ILE A 217 -24.49 -11.22 14.69
CA ILE A 217 -25.76 -10.96 15.39
C ILE A 217 -25.75 -9.52 15.90
N PRO A 218 -26.83 -8.73 15.65
CA PRO A 218 -26.95 -7.41 16.25
C PRO A 218 -26.91 -7.46 17.78
N LEU A 219 -26.18 -6.54 18.38
CA LEU A 219 -26.06 -6.39 19.82
C LEU A 219 -27.20 -5.50 20.36
N ASP A 220 -28.09 -6.03 21.17
CA ASP A 220 -28.94 -5.19 22.02
C ASP A 220 -28.10 -4.66 23.20
N ALA A 221 -27.65 -3.40 23.12
CA ALA A 221 -26.83 -2.78 24.13
C ALA A 221 -27.50 -2.67 25.52
N ASN A 222 -28.84 -2.76 25.60
CA ASN A 222 -29.57 -2.73 26.88
C ASN A 222 -29.70 -4.12 27.52
N ARG A 223 -29.61 -5.20 26.72
CA ARG A 223 -29.68 -6.60 27.15
C ARG A 223 -28.78 -7.46 26.28
N PRO A 224 -27.45 -7.33 26.39
CA PRO A 224 -26.55 -8.11 25.55
C PRO A 224 -26.76 -9.63 25.83
N GLN A 225 -27.08 -10.38 24.76
CA GLN A 225 -27.25 -11.84 24.86
C GLN A 225 -25.89 -12.53 24.80
N LEU A 226 -25.11 -12.37 25.84
CA LEU A 226 -23.77 -12.94 25.95
C LEU A 226 -23.82 -14.41 26.41
N SER A 227 -22.97 -15.23 25.84
CA SER A 227 -22.79 -16.64 26.19
C SER A 227 -21.35 -17.08 25.91
N THR A 228 -20.99 -18.27 26.36
CA THR A 228 -19.67 -18.88 26.11
C THR A 228 -19.44 -19.25 24.63
N GLU A 229 -20.43 -19.12 23.76
CA GLU A 229 -20.29 -19.33 22.31
C GLU A 229 -19.88 -18.06 21.55
N ILE A 230 -20.01 -16.89 22.19
CA ILE A 230 -19.67 -15.61 21.58
C ILE A 230 -18.15 -15.45 21.51
N ALA A 231 -17.64 -15.15 20.31
CA ALA A 231 -16.24 -14.87 20.05
C ALA A 231 -15.84 -13.48 20.48
N ALA A 232 -16.67 -12.50 20.12
CA ALA A 232 -16.40 -11.08 20.35
C ALA A 232 -17.67 -10.24 20.34
N VAL A 233 -17.54 -9.03 20.92
CA VAL A 233 -18.44 -7.88 20.70
C VAL A 233 -17.69 -6.81 19.91
N ILE A 234 -18.28 -6.25 18.84
CA ILE A 234 -17.73 -5.17 18.02
C ILE A 234 -18.51 -3.91 18.31
N LEU A 235 -17.85 -2.86 18.78
CA LEU A 235 -18.43 -1.60 19.26
C LEU A 235 -17.82 -0.42 18.51
N GLN A 236 -18.64 0.52 18.01
CA GLN A 236 -18.19 1.75 17.36
C GLN A 236 -18.13 2.90 18.38
N TYR A 237 -17.01 3.65 18.43
CA TYR A 237 -16.77 4.67 19.45
C TYR A 237 -16.04 5.91 18.90
N PRO A 238 -16.74 7.07 18.74
CA PRO A 238 -18.21 7.25 18.75
C PRO A 238 -18.90 6.44 17.65
N ASN A 239 -20.24 6.20 17.78
CA ASN A 239 -20.96 5.43 16.78
C ASN A 239 -21.29 6.26 15.53
N THR A 240 -21.87 5.63 14.50
CA THR A 240 -22.14 6.27 13.19
C THR A 240 -23.11 7.44 13.27
N GLU A 241 -23.89 7.57 14.34
CA GLU A 241 -24.82 8.68 14.58
C GLU A 241 -24.18 9.78 15.47
N GLY A 242 -22.92 9.60 15.87
CA GLY A 242 -22.16 10.47 16.74
C GLY A 242 -22.34 10.17 18.24
N LYS A 243 -23.24 9.27 18.62
CA LYS A 243 -23.49 8.93 20.03
C LYS A 243 -22.31 8.27 20.70
N ILE A 244 -22.01 8.69 21.92
CA ILE A 244 -21.11 7.99 22.84
C ILE A 244 -21.99 7.21 23.82
N ALA A 245 -21.93 5.88 23.76
CA ALA A 245 -22.73 5.05 24.65
C ALA A 245 -22.11 4.98 26.04
N SER A 246 -22.90 5.33 27.08
CA SER A 246 -22.41 5.39 28.47
C SER A 246 -22.18 4.03 29.13
N ASN A 247 -22.64 2.94 28.52
CA ASN A 247 -22.54 1.57 29.04
C ASN A 247 -21.49 0.70 28.33
N ILE A 248 -20.61 1.29 27.48
CA ILE A 248 -19.57 0.53 26.74
C ILE A 248 -18.70 -0.28 27.72
N GLU A 249 -18.22 0.33 28.78
CA GLU A 249 -17.38 -0.36 29.78
C GLU A 249 -18.09 -1.57 30.42
N GLN A 250 -19.39 -1.42 30.71
CA GLN A 250 -20.20 -2.52 31.24
C GLN A 250 -20.33 -3.68 30.24
N ILE A 251 -20.58 -3.37 28.97
CA ILE A 251 -20.67 -4.39 27.88
C ILE A 251 -19.34 -5.16 27.76
N ILE A 252 -18.21 -4.44 27.83
CA ILE A 252 -16.88 -5.06 27.77
C ILE A 252 -16.65 -5.99 28.97
N VAL A 253 -16.97 -5.53 30.18
CA VAL A 253 -16.82 -6.34 31.41
C VAL A 253 -17.69 -7.59 31.32
N GLU A 254 -18.94 -7.46 30.89
CA GLU A 254 -19.85 -8.60 30.74
C GLU A 254 -19.34 -9.58 29.66
N ALA A 255 -18.85 -9.08 28.51
CA ALA A 255 -18.27 -9.92 27.47
C ALA A 255 -17.11 -10.78 27.99
N HIS A 256 -16.21 -10.18 28.77
CA HIS A 256 -15.09 -10.88 29.40
C HIS A 256 -15.51 -11.97 30.37
N GLN A 257 -16.64 -11.85 31.08
CA GLN A 257 -17.16 -12.89 31.95
C GLN A 257 -17.48 -14.20 31.20
N TYR A 258 -17.85 -14.08 29.91
CA TYR A 258 -18.08 -15.23 29.01
C TYR A 258 -16.86 -15.59 28.15
N GLY A 259 -15.72 -14.91 28.35
CA GLY A 259 -14.51 -15.12 27.57
C GLY A 259 -14.62 -14.64 26.11
N ALA A 260 -15.54 -13.72 25.83
CA ALA A 260 -15.61 -13.02 24.56
C ALA A 260 -14.67 -11.82 24.55
N LEU A 261 -14.10 -11.47 23.39
CA LEU A 261 -13.22 -10.33 23.23
C LEU A 261 -14.00 -9.07 22.88
N ALA A 262 -13.50 -7.91 23.31
CA ALA A 262 -14.03 -6.60 22.94
C ALA A 262 -13.19 -5.98 21.83
N VAL A 263 -13.83 -5.74 20.68
CA VAL A 263 -13.25 -5.05 19.52
C VAL A 263 -13.87 -3.66 19.43
N MET A 264 -13.07 -2.61 19.55
CA MET A 264 -13.53 -1.23 19.41
C MET A 264 -13.09 -0.64 18.07
N VAL A 265 -14.04 -0.02 17.37
CA VAL A 265 -13.78 0.75 16.13
C VAL A 265 -13.75 2.23 16.54
N CYS A 266 -12.60 2.88 16.41
CA CYS A 266 -12.38 4.18 17.04
C CYS A 266 -11.82 5.22 16.07
N ASP A 267 -12.22 6.47 16.33
CA ASP A 267 -11.61 7.67 15.75
C ASP A 267 -10.40 8.12 16.63
N PRO A 268 -9.18 8.14 16.08
CA PRO A 268 -7.99 8.47 16.87
C PRO A 268 -7.97 9.93 17.37
N LEU A 269 -8.64 10.88 16.71
CA LEU A 269 -8.74 12.25 17.21
C LEU A 269 -9.64 12.30 18.44
N ALA A 270 -10.76 11.60 18.45
CA ALA A 270 -11.63 11.49 19.60
C ALA A 270 -10.87 10.92 20.82
N LEU A 271 -9.99 9.94 20.59
CA LEU A 271 -9.19 9.32 21.66
C LEU A 271 -8.16 10.26 22.30
N THR A 272 -7.90 11.43 21.75
CA THR A 272 -7.05 12.45 22.41
C THR A 272 -7.72 13.07 23.64
N ILE A 273 -9.06 13.04 23.71
CA ILE A 273 -9.84 13.61 24.83
C ILE A 273 -10.83 12.62 25.47
N LEU A 274 -11.20 11.54 24.76
CA LEU A 274 -12.05 10.48 25.31
C LEU A 274 -11.21 9.35 25.91
N ARG A 275 -11.79 8.64 26.89
CA ARG A 275 -11.18 7.42 27.46
C ARG A 275 -10.79 6.47 26.33
N SER A 276 -9.56 6.03 26.37
CA SER A 276 -9.02 5.11 25.38
C SER A 276 -9.61 3.70 25.50
N PRO A 277 -9.58 2.88 24.44
CA PRO A 277 -9.92 1.47 24.52
C PRO A 277 -9.19 0.71 25.63
N GLY A 278 -7.91 1.03 25.89
CA GLY A 278 -7.14 0.46 26.98
C GLY A 278 -7.70 0.82 28.35
N GLU A 279 -8.11 2.08 28.58
CA GLU A 279 -8.78 2.50 29.82
C GLU A 279 -10.16 1.86 29.99
N LEU A 280 -10.82 1.51 28.89
CA LEU A 280 -12.09 0.77 28.87
C LEU A 280 -11.90 -0.74 28.90
N ASN A 281 -10.64 -1.21 28.99
CA ASN A 281 -10.28 -2.62 29.05
C ASN A 281 -10.65 -3.43 27.77
N ALA A 282 -10.66 -2.80 26.60
CA ALA A 282 -10.85 -3.49 25.34
C ALA A 282 -9.66 -4.39 24.99
N ASP A 283 -9.87 -5.37 24.11
CA ASP A 283 -8.83 -6.32 23.66
C ASP A 283 -8.21 -5.95 22.33
N ILE A 284 -9.01 -5.40 21.41
CA ILE A 284 -8.63 -5.02 20.06
C ILE A 284 -9.21 -3.65 19.78
N CYS A 285 -8.41 -2.77 19.20
CA CYS A 285 -8.88 -1.50 18.66
C CYS A 285 -8.50 -1.42 17.18
N VAL A 286 -9.45 -0.99 16.35
CA VAL A 286 -9.29 -0.76 14.90
C VAL A 286 -9.82 0.62 14.54
N GLY A 287 -9.41 1.15 13.39
CA GLY A 287 -9.88 2.44 12.89
C GLY A 287 -9.06 2.90 11.70
N THR A 288 -9.16 4.19 11.39
CA THR A 288 -8.34 4.86 10.38
C THR A 288 -7.67 6.10 10.95
N ALA A 289 -6.42 6.37 10.53
CA ALA A 289 -5.72 7.60 10.90
C ALA A 289 -5.89 8.72 9.83
N GLN A 290 -6.90 8.64 8.95
CA GLN A 290 -7.14 9.58 7.85
C GLN A 290 -7.13 11.03 8.33
N ARG A 291 -7.84 11.35 9.41
CA ARG A 291 -7.99 12.74 9.88
C ARG A 291 -6.73 13.33 10.52
N PHE A 292 -5.62 12.59 10.55
CA PHE A 292 -4.30 13.10 10.93
C PHE A 292 -3.54 13.57 9.68
N GLY A 293 -4.08 14.62 9.03
CA GLY A 293 -3.46 15.34 7.95
C GLY A 293 -3.62 14.75 6.55
N LEU A 294 -4.47 13.76 6.31
CA LEU A 294 -4.73 13.23 4.98
C LEU A 294 -6.06 13.75 4.41
N PRO A 295 -6.07 14.30 3.19
CA PRO A 295 -7.29 14.81 2.58
C PRO A 295 -8.30 13.68 2.30
N LEU A 296 -9.57 14.05 2.09
CA LEU A 296 -10.69 13.16 1.79
C LEU A 296 -10.45 12.28 0.55
N SER A 297 -9.82 12.83 -0.50
CA SER A 297 -9.32 12.11 -1.67
C SER A 297 -10.33 11.18 -2.35
N TYR A 298 -11.61 11.50 -2.24
CA TYR A 298 -12.73 10.70 -2.73
C TYR A 298 -12.69 9.24 -2.24
N GLY A 299 -12.18 9.02 -1.02
CA GLY A 299 -12.12 7.72 -0.35
C GLY A 299 -10.73 7.13 -0.14
N GLY A 300 -9.69 7.81 -0.54
CA GLY A 300 -8.34 7.37 -0.19
C GLY A 300 -7.30 7.51 -1.29
N PRO A 301 -6.07 7.06 -0.95
CA PRO A 301 -5.69 6.05 0.07
C PRO A 301 -5.60 6.60 1.50
N HIS A 302 -6.07 5.81 2.48
CA HIS A 302 -6.05 6.15 3.91
C HIS A 302 -5.53 4.97 4.75
N PRO A 303 -4.71 5.20 5.82
CA PRO A 303 -4.16 4.11 6.61
C PRO A 303 -5.16 3.64 7.66
N GLY A 304 -5.56 2.37 7.59
CA GLY A 304 -6.19 1.67 8.69
C GLY A 304 -5.16 1.26 9.74
N PHE A 305 -5.61 0.95 10.95
CA PHE A 305 -4.76 0.43 12.01
C PHE A 305 -5.47 -0.67 12.81
N ILE A 306 -4.67 -1.48 13.48
CA ILE A 306 -5.09 -2.41 14.51
C ILE A 306 -4.11 -2.36 15.68
N ALA A 307 -4.64 -2.26 16.90
CA ALA A 307 -3.89 -2.37 18.13
C ALA A 307 -4.52 -3.44 19.02
N VAL A 308 -3.70 -4.12 19.85
CA VAL A 308 -4.14 -5.23 20.67
C VAL A 308 -3.60 -5.16 22.09
N ALA A 309 -4.39 -5.67 23.03
CA ALA A 309 -3.97 -5.87 24.43
C ALA A 309 -2.95 -7.02 24.52
N GLN A 310 -2.07 -6.94 25.50
CA GLN A 310 -1.11 -8.00 25.83
C GLN A 310 -1.41 -8.52 27.24
N ARG A 311 -2.37 -9.44 27.36
CA ARG A 311 -2.82 -9.95 28.65
C ARG A 311 -2.14 -11.26 29.08
N ASP A 312 -1.67 -12.05 28.12
CA ASP A 312 -1.01 -13.35 28.36
C ASP A 312 0.12 -13.54 27.32
N GLU A 313 1.32 -13.87 27.77
CA GLU A 313 2.46 -14.14 26.89
C GLU A 313 2.25 -15.39 26.01
N ARG A 314 1.49 -16.38 26.49
CA ARG A 314 1.28 -17.65 25.77
C ARG A 314 0.22 -17.57 24.69
N ASN A 315 -0.80 -16.72 24.86
CA ASN A 315 -1.91 -16.53 23.93
C ASN A 315 -1.94 -15.08 23.40
N SER A 316 -0.79 -14.49 23.16
CA SER A 316 -0.65 -13.10 22.74
C SER A 316 -1.40 -12.83 21.44
N LEU A 317 -2.39 -11.93 21.47
CA LEU A 317 -3.08 -11.40 20.29
C LEU A 317 -2.08 -10.81 19.29
N ALA A 318 -1.00 -10.19 19.78
CA ALA A 318 0.06 -9.61 18.98
C ALA A 318 0.70 -10.61 18.01
N ARG A 319 0.89 -11.88 18.42
CA ARG A 319 1.41 -12.94 17.54
C ARG A 319 0.43 -13.38 16.45
N MET A 320 -0.85 -13.07 16.60
CA MET A 320 -1.92 -13.39 15.66
C MET A 320 -2.36 -12.19 14.82
N MET A 321 -1.84 -11.00 15.14
CA MET A 321 -2.20 -9.74 14.50
C MET A 321 -1.78 -9.72 13.03
N PRO A 322 -2.64 -9.25 12.11
CA PRO A 322 -2.30 -9.10 10.71
C PRO A 322 -1.44 -7.85 10.47
N GLY A 323 -0.80 -7.81 9.31
CA GLY A 323 0.01 -6.67 8.88
C GLY A 323 1.43 -6.71 9.44
N ARG A 324 2.21 -5.70 9.08
CA ARG A 324 3.62 -5.59 9.46
C ARG A 324 3.76 -5.00 10.86
N ILE A 325 4.77 -5.47 11.60
CA ILE A 325 5.19 -4.85 12.85
C ILE A 325 6.67 -4.51 12.74
N VAL A 326 7.00 -3.27 13.02
CA VAL A 326 8.39 -2.83 13.19
C VAL A 326 8.80 -3.12 14.63
N GLY A 327 9.96 -3.72 14.79
CA GLY A 327 10.56 -3.99 16.08
C GLY A 327 11.96 -3.43 16.19
N VAL A 328 12.42 -3.31 17.42
CA VAL A 328 13.77 -2.87 17.78
C VAL A 328 14.70 -4.07 17.92
N SER A 329 15.93 -3.93 17.45
CA SER A 329 17.02 -4.90 17.60
C SER A 329 18.35 -4.17 17.67
N VAL A 330 19.44 -4.90 17.56
CA VAL A 330 20.80 -4.37 17.42
C VAL A 330 21.46 -4.87 16.15
N ASP A 331 22.46 -4.15 15.65
CA ASP A 331 23.33 -4.64 14.60
C ASP A 331 24.50 -5.47 15.17
N ALA A 332 25.36 -5.96 14.30
CA ALA A 332 26.53 -6.78 14.67
C ALA A 332 27.55 -6.06 15.56
N ASP A 333 27.50 -4.74 15.66
CA ASP A 333 28.36 -3.92 16.52
C ASP A 333 27.64 -3.46 17.80
N GLY A 334 26.41 -3.92 18.04
CA GLY A 334 25.59 -3.58 19.20
C GLY A 334 24.87 -2.22 19.09
N ASN A 335 24.86 -1.60 17.90
CA ASN A 335 24.13 -0.35 17.70
C ASN A 335 22.62 -0.61 17.52
N LEU A 336 21.80 0.32 18.01
CA LEU A 336 20.33 0.27 17.83
C LEU A 336 19.96 0.17 16.35
N ALA A 337 19.10 -0.78 16.01
CA ALA A 337 18.61 -1.01 14.68
C ALA A 337 17.13 -1.43 14.67
N TYR A 338 16.42 -1.03 13.61
CA TYR A 338 15.01 -1.36 13.42
C TYR A 338 14.86 -2.47 12.37
N ARG A 339 13.84 -3.32 12.52
CA ARG A 339 13.54 -4.41 11.61
C ARG A 339 12.05 -4.69 11.55
N LEU A 340 11.59 -5.47 10.56
CA LEU A 340 10.28 -6.10 10.59
C LEU A 340 10.34 -7.33 11.49
N THR A 341 9.38 -7.48 12.40
CA THR A 341 9.39 -8.54 13.41
C THR A 341 8.12 -9.38 13.38
N TRP A 342 8.20 -10.58 13.95
CA TRP A 342 7.08 -11.52 14.16
C TRP A 342 6.28 -11.88 12.91
N GLN A 343 6.96 -12.09 11.80
CA GLN A 343 6.33 -12.42 10.52
C GLN A 343 5.95 -13.91 10.37
N ALA A 344 5.96 -14.68 11.45
CA ALA A 344 5.73 -16.14 11.41
C ALA A 344 4.37 -16.57 10.82
N ARG A 345 3.42 -15.65 10.68
CA ARG A 345 2.10 -15.89 10.09
C ARG A 345 1.87 -15.19 8.75
N GLU A 346 2.87 -14.51 8.30
CA GLU A 346 2.87 -13.91 6.97
C GLU A 346 2.91 -14.99 5.89
N GLN A 347 2.21 -14.76 4.78
CA GLN A 347 2.07 -15.71 3.69
C GLN A 347 3.39 -16.13 3.04
N HIS A 348 4.44 -15.30 3.11
CA HIS A 348 5.74 -15.62 2.56
C HIS A 348 6.58 -16.59 3.42
N ILE A 349 6.18 -16.81 4.68
CA ILE A 349 6.85 -17.75 5.60
C ILE A 349 6.07 -19.07 5.70
N ARG A 350 4.73 -19.01 5.79
CA ARG A 350 3.86 -20.20 5.93
C ARG A 350 2.64 -20.07 5.03
N ARG A 351 2.79 -20.44 3.75
CA ARG A 351 1.76 -20.35 2.71
C ARG A 351 0.43 -21.01 3.08
N ASP A 352 0.48 -22.19 3.65
CA ASP A 352 -0.66 -23.05 4.00
C ASP A 352 -1.29 -22.75 5.37
N LYS A 353 -0.71 -21.80 6.12
CA LYS A 353 -1.19 -21.40 7.47
C LYS A 353 -1.33 -19.89 7.64
N ALA A 354 -1.25 -19.15 6.56
CA ALA A 354 -1.47 -17.71 6.57
C ALA A 354 -2.92 -17.40 6.99
N THR A 355 -3.09 -16.42 7.87
CA THR A 355 -4.39 -16.04 8.42
C THR A 355 -4.94 -14.74 7.83
N SER A 356 -4.13 -14.05 7.05
CA SER A 356 -4.46 -12.83 6.31
C SER A 356 -3.65 -12.79 5.03
N ASN A 357 -4.19 -12.17 3.99
CA ASN A 357 -3.52 -11.97 2.71
C ASN A 357 -2.83 -10.61 2.59
N ILE A 358 -2.83 -9.78 3.63
CA ILE A 358 -2.23 -8.43 3.60
C ILE A 358 -0.73 -8.54 3.32
N CYS A 359 -0.29 -7.88 2.24
CA CYS A 359 1.11 -7.78 1.81
C CYS A 359 1.49 -6.30 1.63
N THR A 360 0.84 -5.60 0.71
CA THR A 360 0.90 -4.14 0.59
C THR A 360 -0.01 -3.53 1.65
N ALA A 361 0.50 -2.58 2.43
CA ALA A 361 -0.22 -1.82 3.44
C ALA A 361 -0.41 -0.35 2.99
N GLN A 362 -0.37 0.59 3.92
CA GLN A 362 -0.49 2.03 3.68
C GLN A 362 0.72 2.78 4.23
N ALA A 363 1.93 2.29 3.95
CA ALA A 363 3.14 2.78 4.60
C ALA A 363 3.39 4.28 4.43
N LEU A 364 3.25 4.84 3.21
CA LEU A 364 3.44 6.27 2.98
C LEU A 364 2.43 7.12 3.75
N THR A 365 1.16 6.76 3.68
CA THR A 365 0.09 7.50 4.36
C THR A 365 0.20 7.35 5.88
N ALA A 366 0.61 6.19 6.39
CA ALA A 366 0.94 5.99 7.80
C ALA A 366 2.11 6.87 8.27
N ASN A 367 3.18 6.95 7.45
CA ASN A 367 4.30 7.85 7.73
C ASN A 367 3.86 9.33 7.77
N ILE A 368 2.98 9.76 6.87
CA ILE A 368 2.42 11.12 6.84
C ILE A 368 1.61 11.40 8.11
N THR A 369 0.74 10.48 8.53
CA THR A 369 -0.07 10.64 9.75
C THR A 369 0.77 10.62 11.01
N ALA A 370 1.83 9.83 11.06
CA ALA A 370 2.82 9.86 12.14
C ALA A 370 3.53 11.22 12.22
N MET A 371 3.95 11.78 11.07
CA MET A 371 4.58 13.11 11.02
C MET A 371 3.61 14.23 11.40
N PHE A 372 2.32 14.08 11.14
CA PHE A 372 1.30 14.99 11.64
C PHE A 372 1.29 15.00 13.19
N ALA A 373 1.31 13.83 13.82
CA ALA A 373 1.39 13.72 15.27
C ALA A 373 2.72 14.25 15.84
N VAL A 374 3.84 13.98 15.15
CA VAL A 374 5.16 14.52 15.51
C VAL A 374 5.19 16.05 15.44
N PHE A 375 4.54 16.65 14.45
CA PHE A 375 4.49 18.10 14.28
C PHE A 375 3.60 18.78 15.31
N HIS A 376 2.43 18.22 15.59
CA HIS A 376 1.47 18.81 16.52
C HIS A 376 1.79 18.49 17.99
N GLY A 377 2.26 17.29 18.27
CA GLY A 377 2.42 16.80 19.64
C GLY A 377 1.09 16.60 20.37
N PRO A 378 1.11 16.04 21.58
CA PRO A 378 -0.11 15.68 22.31
C PRO A 378 -1.00 16.89 22.62
N GLN A 379 -0.40 18.02 23.00
CA GLN A 379 -1.16 19.21 23.42
C GLN A 379 -1.98 19.82 22.27
N ARG A 380 -1.37 19.95 21.06
CA ARG A 380 -2.09 20.53 19.91
C ARG A 380 -3.15 19.57 19.36
N LEU A 381 -2.89 18.26 19.40
CA LEU A 381 -3.90 17.27 19.03
C LEU A 381 -5.11 17.35 19.95
N ALA A 382 -4.91 17.44 21.27
CA ALA A 382 -5.98 17.65 22.24
C ALA A 382 -6.71 18.99 22.02
N MET A 383 -5.98 20.06 21.64
CA MET A 383 -6.60 21.35 21.29
C MET A 383 -7.49 21.26 20.04
N ILE A 384 -7.04 20.57 19.00
CA ILE A 384 -7.83 20.32 17.77
C ILE A 384 -9.12 19.57 18.15
N ALA A 385 -9.02 18.46 18.86
CA ALA A 385 -10.17 17.67 19.30
C ALA A 385 -11.14 18.47 20.17
N THR A 386 -10.60 19.25 21.11
CA THR A 386 -11.40 20.12 21.98
C THR A 386 -12.14 21.20 21.19
N GLN A 387 -11.49 21.81 20.20
CA GLN A 387 -12.13 22.83 19.36
C GLN A 387 -13.24 22.23 18.49
N VAL A 388 -13.00 21.07 17.89
CA VAL A 388 -14.01 20.29 17.14
C VAL A 388 -15.23 20.01 18.03
N HIS A 389 -15.00 19.48 19.25
CA HIS A 389 -16.06 19.18 20.20
C HIS A 389 -16.84 20.42 20.64
N ARG A 390 -16.14 21.53 20.94
CA ARG A 390 -16.79 22.81 21.30
C ARG A 390 -17.68 23.34 20.19
N THR A 391 -17.21 23.26 18.95
CA THR A 391 -17.97 23.69 17.78
C THR A 391 -19.23 22.85 17.59
N ALA A 392 -19.12 21.52 17.72
CA ALA A 392 -20.27 20.62 17.67
C ALA A 392 -21.26 20.87 18.81
N THR A 393 -20.78 21.10 20.02
CA THR A 393 -21.59 21.41 21.22
C THR A 393 -22.32 22.74 21.04
N PHE A 394 -21.62 23.79 20.60
CA PHE A 394 -22.23 25.08 20.31
C PHE A 394 -23.36 24.96 19.27
N LEU A 395 -23.10 24.25 18.15
CA LEU A 395 -24.10 24.03 17.12
C LEU A 395 -25.32 23.28 17.67
N ALA A 396 -25.14 22.21 18.43
CA ALA A 396 -26.21 21.44 19.04
C ALA A 396 -27.07 22.26 19.99
N GLU A 397 -26.45 23.09 20.85
CA GLU A 397 -27.18 23.98 21.77
C GLU A 397 -27.99 25.03 21.00
N ARG A 398 -27.39 25.66 19.98
CA ARG A 398 -28.11 26.65 19.17
C ARG A 398 -29.31 26.05 18.46
N LEU A 399 -29.17 24.84 17.94
CA LEU A 399 -30.27 24.11 17.29
C LEU A 399 -31.38 23.79 18.29
N ARG A 400 -31.07 23.31 19.51
CA ARG A 400 -32.05 23.05 20.58
C ARG A 400 -32.80 24.31 21.01
N GLU A 401 -32.09 25.42 21.19
CA GLU A 401 -32.69 26.71 21.55
C GLU A 401 -33.68 27.24 20.51
N ASN A 402 -33.51 26.84 19.25
CA ASN A 402 -34.44 27.22 18.17
C ASN A 402 -35.42 26.08 17.82
N GLY A 403 -35.63 25.13 18.73
CA GLY A 403 -36.65 24.09 18.59
C GLY A 403 -36.28 22.94 17.67
N VAL A 404 -35.07 22.83 17.20
CA VAL A 404 -34.59 21.71 16.39
C VAL A 404 -34.26 20.52 17.32
N TYR A 405 -34.81 19.35 17.01
CA TYR A 405 -34.51 18.13 17.78
C TYR A 405 -33.11 17.66 17.54
N VAL A 406 -32.36 17.42 18.63
CA VAL A 406 -31.02 16.82 18.64
C VAL A 406 -31.11 15.48 19.37
N ALA A 407 -30.76 14.40 18.69
CA ALA A 407 -31.05 13.03 19.13
C ALA A 407 -30.23 12.56 20.35
N HIS A 408 -29.02 13.06 20.51
CA HIS A 408 -28.11 12.59 21.55
C HIS A 408 -27.53 13.75 22.36
N ASP A 409 -27.31 13.52 23.65
CA ASP A 409 -26.69 14.50 24.56
C ASP A 409 -25.17 14.30 24.64
N GLN A 410 -24.70 13.04 24.49
CA GLN A 410 -23.28 12.69 24.53
C GLN A 410 -22.78 12.36 23.13
N PHE A 411 -21.93 13.22 22.58
CA PHE A 411 -21.32 13.08 21.25
C PHE A 411 -19.92 13.74 21.25
N PHE A 412 -19.09 13.40 20.29
CA PHE A 412 -17.80 14.07 20.12
C PHE A 412 -17.88 15.20 19.09
N ASP A 413 -18.01 14.87 17.82
CA ASP A 413 -17.97 15.80 16.68
C ASP A 413 -19.21 15.72 15.78
N THR A 414 -19.98 14.67 15.91
CA THR A 414 -21.11 14.37 15.03
C THR A 414 -22.41 14.46 15.82
N ILE A 415 -23.37 15.22 15.27
CA ILE A 415 -24.71 15.39 15.83
C ILE A 415 -25.77 14.86 14.86
N LYS A 416 -26.75 14.14 15.38
CA LYS A 416 -27.95 13.69 14.62
C LYS A 416 -29.11 14.59 14.99
N VAL A 417 -29.70 15.28 13.99
CA VAL A 417 -30.71 16.30 14.21
C VAL A 417 -31.89 16.14 13.24
N ARG A 418 -33.06 16.68 13.59
CA ARG A 418 -34.22 16.66 12.73
C ARG A 418 -34.58 18.08 12.28
N PRO A 419 -34.39 18.45 11.01
CA PRO A 419 -34.84 19.71 10.49
C PRO A 419 -36.36 19.88 10.67
N ILE A 420 -36.82 21.10 11.00
CA ILE A 420 -38.26 21.42 11.16
C ILE A 420 -38.96 21.27 9.82
N ASP A 421 -38.40 21.82 8.75
CA ASP A 421 -38.81 21.64 7.37
C ASP A 421 -37.64 21.02 6.59
N LYS A 422 -37.80 19.77 6.17
CA LYS A 422 -36.77 19.03 5.48
C LYS A 422 -36.45 19.59 4.09
N GLN A 423 -37.49 20.07 3.36
CA GLN A 423 -37.28 20.57 2.01
C GLN A 423 -36.58 21.93 2.03
N ASP A 424 -37.02 22.87 2.86
CA ASP A 424 -36.35 24.16 3.05
C ASP A 424 -34.89 23.98 3.50
N PHE A 425 -34.67 23.03 4.40
CA PHE A 425 -33.28 22.70 4.83
C PHE A 425 -32.40 22.22 3.66
N VAL A 426 -32.90 21.31 2.82
CA VAL A 426 -32.16 20.79 1.66
C VAL A 426 -31.87 21.92 0.66
N ASP A 427 -32.90 22.76 0.35
CA ASP A 427 -32.72 23.86 -0.58
C ASP A 427 -31.71 24.90 -0.10
N ARG A 428 -31.68 25.18 1.22
CA ARG A 428 -30.67 26.06 1.84
C ARG A 428 -29.28 25.43 1.86
N CYS A 429 -29.16 24.12 2.08
CA CYS A 429 -27.88 23.40 1.98
C CYS A 429 -27.30 23.47 0.55
N GLU A 430 -28.15 23.29 -0.47
CA GLU A 430 -27.73 23.42 -1.87
C GLU A 430 -27.28 24.86 -2.16
N GLN A 431 -28.03 25.88 -1.69
CA GLN A 431 -27.65 27.28 -1.83
C GLN A 431 -26.27 27.59 -1.21
N LYS A 432 -25.93 26.93 -0.11
CA LYS A 432 -24.66 27.12 0.59
C LYS A 432 -23.56 26.16 0.14
N GLN A 433 -23.85 25.28 -0.80
CA GLN A 433 -22.95 24.21 -1.23
C GLN A 433 -22.45 23.36 -0.06
N ILE A 434 -23.40 22.81 0.70
CA ILE A 434 -23.15 22.00 1.89
C ILE A 434 -23.71 20.60 1.66
N ASN A 435 -22.93 19.59 1.98
CA ASN A 435 -23.34 18.19 2.06
C ASN A 435 -23.45 17.75 3.52
N VAL A 436 -24.57 17.13 3.87
CA VAL A 436 -24.79 16.48 5.17
C VAL A 436 -25.19 15.02 4.94
N ARG A 437 -25.10 14.19 5.98
CA ARG A 437 -25.65 12.83 5.92
C ARG A 437 -27.16 12.84 6.07
N HIS A 438 -27.86 12.12 5.22
CA HIS A 438 -29.32 11.90 5.33
C HIS A 438 -29.59 10.51 5.88
N PHE A 439 -30.51 10.43 6.88
CA PHE A 439 -31.00 9.16 7.42
C PHE A 439 -32.40 8.87 6.90
N ASP A 440 -32.77 7.59 6.84
CA ASP A 440 -34.08 7.14 6.38
C ASP A 440 -35.23 7.58 7.30
N ASP A 441 -34.94 7.84 8.57
CA ASP A 441 -35.88 8.31 9.59
C ASP A 441 -36.18 9.82 9.50
N GLY A 442 -35.66 10.49 8.48
CA GLY A 442 -35.85 11.91 8.24
C GLY A 442 -34.90 12.84 9.00
N ASN A 443 -34.04 12.28 9.84
CA ASN A 443 -32.96 13.03 10.49
C ASN A 443 -31.82 13.30 9.51
N VAL A 444 -30.92 14.22 9.90
CA VAL A 444 -29.64 14.47 9.22
C VAL A 444 -28.51 14.35 10.21
N GLY A 445 -27.35 13.92 9.76
CA GLY A 445 -26.10 13.91 10.50
C GLY A 445 -25.20 15.07 10.08
N ILE A 446 -24.61 15.75 11.03
CA ILE A 446 -23.64 16.84 10.80
C ILE A 446 -22.39 16.50 11.57
N SER A 447 -21.30 16.28 10.85
CA SER A 447 -19.99 15.92 11.39
C SER A 447 -19.05 17.12 11.28
N ILE A 448 -18.52 17.57 12.40
CA ILE A 448 -17.63 18.72 12.49
C ILE A 448 -16.17 18.21 12.46
N ASP A 449 -15.32 18.89 11.71
CA ASP A 449 -13.87 18.60 11.66
C ASP A 449 -13.02 19.85 11.92
N GLU A 450 -11.70 19.71 11.83
CA GLU A 450 -10.77 20.80 12.16
C GLU A 450 -10.81 22.00 11.19
N THR A 451 -11.44 21.85 10.03
CA THR A 451 -11.56 22.91 9.03
C THR A 451 -12.74 23.83 9.29
N VAL A 452 -13.66 23.44 10.19
CA VAL A 452 -14.91 24.14 10.46
C VAL A 452 -14.69 25.36 11.32
N GLY A 453 -14.90 26.54 10.75
CA GLY A 453 -14.80 27.82 11.43
C GLY A 453 -16.16 28.51 11.69
N ALA A 454 -16.13 29.71 12.25
CA ALA A 454 -17.34 30.45 12.57
C ALA A 454 -18.22 30.78 11.36
N VAL A 455 -17.65 30.95 10.16
CA VAL A 455 -18.40 31.15 8.91
C VAL A 455 -19.17 29.90 8.52
N ASP A 456 -18.54 28.75 8.71
CA ASP A 456 -19.15 27.45 8.39
C ASP A 456 -20.33 27.18 9.31
N VAL A 457 -20.18 27.48 10.61
CA VAL A 457 -21.25 27.37 11.61
C VAL A 457 -22.39 28.34 11.29
N LEU A 458 -22.09 29.58 10.85
CA LEU A 458 -23.10 30.54 10.40
C LEU A 458 -23.93 29.98 9.23
N ASP A 459 -23.26 29.40 8.24
CA ASP A 459 -23.91 28.81 7.07
C ASP A 459 -24.72 27.54 7.44
N LEU A 460 -24.23 26.73 8.38
CA LEU A 460 -24.99 25.59 8.92
C LEU A 460 -26.26 26.07 9.64
N LEU A 461 -26.17 27.10 10.50
CA LEU A 461 -27.34 27.67 11.18
C LEU A 461 -28.33 28.27 10.17
N PHE A 462 -27.86 28.92 9.12
CA PHE A 462 -28.70 29.39 8.01
C PHE A 462 -29.49 28.25 7.36
N CYS A 463 -28.88 27.06 7.20
CA CYS A 463 -29.59 25.90 6.64
C CYS A 463 -30.80 25.51 7.51
N PHE A 464 -30.77 25.78 8.82
CA PHE A 464 -31.92 25.57 9.74
C PHE A 464 -32.84 26.82 9.92
N GLY A 465 -32.65 27.87 9.13
CA GLY A 465 -33.44 29.09 9.22
C GLY A 465 -33.05 30.00 10.40
N ILE A 466 -31.87 29.84 10.97
CA ILE A 466 -31.36 30.59 12.12
C ILE A 466 -30.36 31.64 11.62
N GLU A 467 -30.76 32.92 11.63
CA GLU A 467 -30.03 34.04 11.01
C GLU A 467 -29.72 35.20 12.00
N ASN A 468 -29.86 34.96 13.30
CA ASN A 468 -29.79 35.98 14.34
C ASN A 468 -28.42 36.17 14.97
N LEU A 469 -27.36 35.57 14.41
CA LEU A 469 -25.99 35.65 14.92
C LEU A 469 -25.04 36.22 13.86
N THR A 470 -23.98 36.92 14.32
CA THR A 470 -22.88 37.35 13.45
C THR A 470 -21.69 36.39 13.62
N LYS A 471 -20.76 36.42 12.64
CA LYS A 471 -19.54 35.63 12.68
C LYS A 471 -18.75 35.87 14.00
N GLU A 472 -18.60 37.13 14.40
CA GLU A 472 -17.82 37.50 15.58
C GLU A 472 -18.50 36.98 16.88
N GLN A 473 -19.81 36.97 16.90
CA GLN A 473 -20.57 36.41 18.03
C GLN A 473 -20.39 34.88 18.10
N ILE A 474 -20.40 34.19 16.97
CA ILE A 474 -20.18 32.75 16.91
C ILE A 474 -18.77 32.41 17.36
N GLU A 475 -17.75 33.09 16.83
CA GLU A 475 -16.35 32.89 17.18
C GLU A 475 -16.11 33.11 18.68
N LEU A 476 -16.63 34.20 19.25
CA LEU A 476 -16.53 34.45 20.68
C LEU A 476 -17.20 33.35 21.52
N ARG A 477 -18.40 32.91 21.12
CA ARG A 477 -19.16 31.92 21.88
C ARG A 477 -18.55 30.54 21.78
N ILE A 478 -18.06 30.12 20.61
CA ILE A 478 -17.33 28.83 20.47
C ILE A 478 -16.09 28.81 21.37
N ASN A 479 -15.32 29.92 21.43
CA ASN A 479 -14.16 30.01 22.29
C ASN A 479 -14.49 29.99 23.80
N GLN A 480 -15.69 30.41 24.16
CA GLN A 480 -16.21 30.38 25.54
C GLN A 480 -17.02 29.11 25.83
N GLN A 481 -17.32 28.31 24.80
CA GLN A 481 -18.13 27.11 24.94
C GLN A 481 -17.46 26.10 25.84
N ASP A 482 -18.23 25.49 26.70
CA ASP A 482 -17.80 24.33 27.48
C ASP A 482 -17.49 23.15 26.56
N ALA A 483 -16.60 22.30 27.02
CA ALA A 483 -16.36 20.97 26.46
C ALA A 483 -16.86 19.92 27.45
N PRO A 484 -18.15 19.55 27.41
CA PRO A 484 -18.77 18.69 28.44
C PRO A 484 -18.02 17.37 28.65
N ILE A 485 -17.50 16.77 27.56
CA ILE A 485 -16.70 15.53 27.62
C ILE A 485 -15.54 15.65 28.61
N LEU A 486 -14.84 16.78 28.66
CA LEU A 486 -13.67 16.96 29.51
C LEU A 486 -14.03 17.03 31.03
N ARG A 487 -15.30 17.26 31.35
CA ARG A 487 -15.80 17.35 32.75
C ARG A 487 -16.45 16.05 33.22
N GLU A 488 -16.83 15.18 32.28
CA GLU A 488 -17.49 13.94 32.64
C GLU A 488 -16.45 12.83 32.89
N GLN A 489 -16.16 12.54 34.16
CA GLN A 489 -15.13 11.57 34.60
C GLN A 489 -15.25 10.19 33.94
N LYS A 490 -16.46 9.80 33.52
CA LYS A 490 -16.67 8.51 32.81
C LYS A 490 -16.26 8.53 31.35
N LEU A 491 -16.15 9.70 30.73
CA LEU A 491 -15.86 9.86 29.30
C LEU A 491 -14.48 10.47 29.05
N ALA A 492 -14.04 11.39 29.92
CA ALA A 492 -12.77 12.09 29.75
C ALA A 492 -11.58 11.12 29.86
N ARG A 493 -10.62 11.26 28.96
CA ARG A 493 -9.33 10.57 29.02
C ARG A 493 -8.59 10.93 30.29
N THR A 494 -8.01 9.95 30.98
CA THR A 494 -7.24 10.14 32.21
C THR A 494 -5.76 9.78 32.05
N THR A 495 -5.41 9.05 31.00
CA THR A 495 -4.04 8.61 30.71
C THR A 495 -3.30 9.57 29.78
N ASP A 496 -2.01 9.78 30.05
CA ASP A 496 -1.11 10.47 29.15
C ASP A 496 -0.91 9.67 27.85
N TYR A 497 -0.52 10.36 26.79
CA TYR A 497 -0.20 9.76 25.48
C TYR A 497 0.85 10.61 24.77
N LEU A 498 1.57 10.02 23.83
CA LEU A 498 2.63 10.66 23.04
C LEU A 498 3.69 11.35 23.92
N ALA A 499 4.03 10.71 25.05
CA ALA A 499 5.05 11.21 25.96
C ALA A 499 6.49 11.06 25.42
N HIS A 500 6.68 10.25 24.38
CA HIS A 500 7.98 9.99 23.77
C HIS A 500 8.60 11.25 23.17
N LYS A 501 9.94 11.34 23.23
CA LYS A 501 10.71 12.51 22.81
C LYS A 501 10.40 12.95 21.38
N VAL A 502 10.17 12.00 20.44
CA VAL A 502 9.87 12.29 19.03
C VAL A 502 8.63 13.15 18.87
N PHE A 503 7.59 12.96 19.67
CA PHE A 503 6.34 13.74 19.62
C PHE A 503 6.41 15.08 20.37
N ASN A 504 7.54 15.38 21.00
CA ASN A 504 7.74 16.57 21.81
C ASN A 504 8.96 17.42 21.40
N SER A 505 9.52 17.15 20.19
CA SER A 505 10.77 17.78 19.75
C SER A 505 10.69 18.56 18.45
N TYR A 506 9.77 18.23 17.53
CA TYR A 506 9.84 18.70 16.13
C TYR A 506 8.63 19.57 15.74
N HIS A 507 8.31 20.58 16.58
CA HIS A 507 7.12 21.43 16.42
C HIS A 507 7.34 22.66 15.52
N SER A 508 8.59 22.94 15.09
CA SER A 508 8.87 23.94 14.09
C SER A 508 9.05 23.32 12.71
N GLU A 509 8.74 24.06 11.65
CA GLU A 509 8.97 23.59 10.27
C GLU A 509 10.42 23.21 10.02
N VAL A 510 11.37 24.00 10.55
CA VAL A 510 12.81 23.77 10.35
C VAL A 510 13.25 22.46 10.99
N ASP A 511 12.83 22.20 12.23
CA ASP A 511 13.21 20.99 12.94
C ASP A 511 12.56 19.74 12.31
N LEU A 512 11.29 19.87 11.89
CA LEU A 512 10.60 18.80 11.21
C LEU A 512 11.24 18.46 9.86
N ILE A 513 11.60 19.45 9.03
CA ILE A 513 12.29 19.22 7.76
C ILE A 513 13.61 18.49 8.00
N ARG A 514 14.39 18.92 9.00
CA ARG A 514 15.66 18.26 9.35
C ARG A 514 15.44 16.83 9.82
N TYR A 515 14.39 16.58 10.59
CA TYR A 515 14.02 15.23 11.03
C TYR A 515 13.65 14.35 9.84
N MET A 516 12.69 14.77 8.99
CA MET A 516 12.30 14.02 7.79
C MET A 516 13.50 13.75 6.88
N LYS A 517 14.40 14.73 6.71
CA LYS A 517 15.60 14.56 5.88
C LYS A 517 16.62 13.61 6.50
N ARG A 518 16.76 13.61 7.83
CA ARG A 518 17.58 12.63 8.54
C ARG A 518 17.07 11.20 8.31
N LEU A 519 15.75 11.00 8.36
CA LEU A 519 15.15 9.70 8.07
C LEU A 519 15.40 9.29 6.62
N GLU A 520 15.10 10.15 5.67
CA GLU A 520 15.31 9.90 4.23
C GLU A 520 16.76 9.51 3.91
N ASN A 521 17.74 10.17 4.54
CA ASN A 521 19.17 9.89 4.31
C ASN A 521 19.63 8.52 4.85
N ARG A 522 18.82 7.84 5.65
CA ARG A 522 19.08 6.49 6.18
C ARG A 522 18.45 5.39 5.33
N ASP A 523 17.83 5.78 4.21
CA ASP A 523 17.08 4.89 3.34
C ASP A 523 17.63 4.88 1.92
N LEU A 524 17.72 3.69 1.33
CA LEU A 524 17.92 3.54 -0.10
C LEU A 524 16.57 3.49 -0.81
N SER A 525 16.43 4.26 -1.89
CA SER A 525 15.26 4.32 -2.75
C SER A 525 15.66 4.41 -4.22
N LEU A 526 14.70 4.40 -5.15
CA LEU A 526 14.96 4.52 -6.60
C LEU A 526 15.66 5.81 -7.01
N VAL A 527 15.75 6.83 -6.14
CA VAL A 527 16.51 8.05 -6.43
C VAL A 527 18.03 7.86 -6.26
N HIS A 528 18.46 6.74 -5.67
CA HIS A 528 19.85 6.39 -5.48
C HIS A 528 20.36 5.40 -6.53
N SER A 529 19.58 4.38 -6.82
CA SER A 529 19.90 3.28 -7.73
C SER A 529 18.66 2.52 -8.14
N MET A 530 18.76 1.66 -9.15
CA MET A 530 17.68 0.73 -9.44
C MET A 530 17.46 -0.23 -8.26
N ILE A 531 16.22 -0.68 -8.10
CA ILE A 531 15.82 -1.68 -7.13
C ILE A 531 15.28 -2.89 -7.92
N PRO A 532 16.11 -3.92 -8.18
CA PRO A 532 15.77 -5.02 -9.07
C PRO A 532 14.93 -6.10 -8.39
N LEU A 533 13.84 -5.68 -7.73
CA LEU A 533 13.02 -6.55 -6.90
C LEU A 533 12.05 -7.36 -7.77
N GLY A 534 12.35 -8.64 -7.96
CA GLY A 534 11.53 -9.57 -8.74
C GLY A 534 10.15 -9.80 -8.17
N SER A 535 9.25 -9.83 -9.05
CA SER A 535 7.82 -9.63 -9.20
C SER A 535 7.27 -8.38 -8.50
N CYS A 536 8.05 -7.28 -8.43
CA CYS A 536 7.60 -6.02 -7.81
C CYS A 536 7.58 -4.83 -8.77
N THR A 537 8.19 -4.92 -9.93
CA THR A 537 8.23 -3.91 -11.01
C THR A 537 8.53 -2.51 -10.49
N MET A 538 9.74 -2.28 -10.01
CA MET A 538 10.14 -1.01 -9.40
C MET A 538 10.50 0.02 -10.47
N LYS A 539 9.62 1.00 -10.70
CA LYS A 539 9.80 2.10 -11.65
C LYS A 539 9.78 3.44 -10.93
N LEU A 540 10.64 4.37 -11.32
CA LEU A 540 10.54 5.74 -10.88
C LEU A 540 9.51 6.49 -11.75
N ASN A 541 8.56 7.17 -11.09
CA ASN A 541 7.45 7.87 -11.75
C ASN A 541 7.88 9.23 -12.30
N ALA A 542 7.23 9.65 -13.38
CA ALA A 542 7.30 11.02 -13.82
C ALA A 542 6.52 11.95 -12.88
N SER A 543 7.09 13.12 -12.59
CA SER A 543 6.47 14.11 -11.68
C SER A 543 5.11 14.59 -12.17
N SER A 544 4.91 14.72 -13.49
CA SER A 544 3.65 15.13 -14.10
C SER A 544 2.48 14.17 -13.82
N GLN A 545 2.75 12.89 -13.57
CA GLN A 545 1.73 11.90 -13.20
C GLN A 545 1.25 12.09 -11.76
N LEU A 546 2.13 12.59 -10.88
CA LEU A 546 1.86 12.75 -9.45
C LEU A 546 1.23 14.11 -9.12
N THR A 547 1.53 15.15 -9.88
CA THR A 547 1.03 16.53 -9.64
C THR A 547 -0.49 16.60 -9.39
N PRO A 548 -1.36 15.91 -10.14
CA PRO A 548 -2.81 16.03 -9.99
C PRO A 548 -3.37 15.51 -8.66
N ILE A 549 -2.70 14.61 -7.96
CA ILE A 549 -3.22 14.02 -6.72
C ILE A 549 -3.38 15.04 -5.58
N THR A 550 -2.70 16.18 -5.68
CA THR A 550 -2.77 17.28 -4.70
C THR A 550 -3.67 18.43 -5.14
N TRP A 551 -4.36 18.32 -6.27
CA TRP A 551 -5.32 19.36 -6.70
C TRP A 551 -6.60 19.26 -5.88
N ASP A 552 -7.05 20.39 -5.32
CA ASP A 552 -8.25 20.44 -4.46
C ASP A 552 -9.48 19.81 -5.12
N LYS A 553 -9.64 20.01 -6.45
CA LYS A 553 -10.75 19.41 -7.22
C LYS A 553 -10.76 17.87 -7.22
N PHE A 554 -9.68 17.23 -6.82
CA PHE A 554 -9.59 15.78 -6.61
C PHE A 554 -9.45 15.43 -5.13
N SER A 555 -8.62 16.16 -4.38
CA SER A 555 -8.30 15.79 -3.00
C SER A 555 -9.39 16.14 -1.97
N ALA A 556 -10.21 17.18 -2.23
CA ALA A 556 -11.19 17.66 -1.25
C ALA A 556 -12.59 17.04 -1.36
N LEU A 557 -12.82 16.06 -2.25
CA LEU A 557 -14.12 15.41 -2.39
C LEU A 557 -14.31 14.29 -1.38
N HIS A 558 -15.47 14.34 -0.70
CA HIS A 558 -15.88 13.24 0.18
C HIS A 558 -16.32 12.02 -0.64
N PRO A 559 -15.99 10.76 -0.24
CA PRO A 559 -16.32 9.56 -1.00
C PRO A 559 -17.85 9.32 -1.15
N PHE A 560 -18.64 9.87 -0.24
CA PHE A 560 -20.10 9.75 -0.24
C PHE A 560 -20.80 11.03 -0.70
N ALA A 561 -20.10 11.97 -1.30
CA ALA A 561 -20.71 13.12 -1.96
C ALA A 561 -21.63 12.66 -3.10
N PRO A 562 -22.73 13.38 -3.41
CA PRO A 562 -23.59 13.09 -4.55
C PRO A 562 -22.76 12.91 -5.84
N GLN A 563 -23.05 11.86 -6.62
CA GLN A 563 -22.26 11.55 -7.82
C GLN A 563 -22.25 12.68 -8.86
N ILE A 564 -23.28 13.51 -8.89
CA ILE A 564 -23.32 14.69 -9.76
C ILE A 564 -22.21 15.71 -9.44
N GLN A 565 -21.70 15.73 -8.21
CA GLN A 565 -20.59 16.58 -7.78
C GLN A 565 -19.24 15.97 -8.15
N ALA A 566 -19.14 14.68 -8.51
CA ALA A 566 -17.93 13.93 -8.81
C ALA A 566 -17.80 13.54 -10.30
N LEU A 567 -18.31 14.36 -11.21
CA LEU A 567 -18.33 14.04 -12.66
C LEU A 567 -16.92 13.91 -13.26
N GLY A 568 -15.95 14.62 -12.72
CA GLY A 568 -14.55 14.46 -13.11
C GLY A 568 -14.00 13.09 -12.74
N TYR A 569 -14.25 12.62 -11.52
CA TYR A 569 -13.90 11.25 -11.11
C TYR A 569 -14.63 10.20 -11.95
N SER A 570 -15.92 10.38 -12.18
CA SER A 570 -16.72 9.47 -13.04
C SER A 570 -16.12 9.33 -14.44
N GLN A 571 -15.61 10.43 -15.02
CA GLN A 571 -14.92 10.40 -16.30
C GLN A 571 -13.61 9.61 -16.21
N ILE A 572 -12.76 9.87 -15.20
CA ILE A 572 -11.48 9.14 -15.00
C ILE A 572 -11.75 7.64 -14.85
N PHE A 573 -12.74 7.24 -14.05
CA PHE A 573 -13.07 5.83 -13.87
C PHE A 573 -13.56 5.17 -15.15
N ASN A 574 -14.44 5.83 -15.90
CA ASN A 574 -14.97 5.30 -17.15
C ASN A 574 -13.88 5.17 -18.21
N GLU A 575 -13.04 6.17 -18.40
CA GLU A 575 -11.93 6.12 -19.35
C GLU A 575 -10.88 5.07 -18.94
N THR A 576 -10.52 5.01 -17.66
CA THR A 576 -9.56 4.00 -17.16
C THR A 576 -10.13 2.59 -17.32
N ASN A 577 -11.42 2.38 -17.04
CA ASN A 577 -12.09 1.10 -17.29
C ASN A 577 -12.00 0.71 -18.77
N GLN A 578 -12.30 1.63 -19.71
CA GLN A 578 -12.20 1.36 -21.14
C GLN A 578 -10.77 1.00 -21.57
N TYR A 579 -9.76 1.74 -21.05
CA TYR A 579 -8.37 1.48 -21.37
C TYR A 579 -7.91 0.13 -20.83
N LEU A 580 -8.24 -0.19 -19.60
CA LEU A 580 -7.86 -1.46 -18.99
C LEU A 580 -8.60 -2.64 -19.64
N CYS A 581 -9.87 -2.50 -20.03
CA CYS A 581 -10.59 -3.52 -20.81
C CYS A 581 -9.91 -3.78 -22.18
N GLU A 582 -9.50 -2.74 -22.89
CA GLU A 582 -8.76 -2.90 -24.14
C GLU A 582 -7.40 -3.58 -23.91
N ILE A 583 -6.66 -3.20 -22.88
CA ILE A 583 -5.32 -3.74 -22.58
C ILE A 583 -5.39 -5.21 -22.15
N THR A 584 -6.43 -5.62 -21.45
CA THR A 584 -6.52 -6.95 -20.82
C THR A 584 -7.44 -7.94 -21.52
N GLY A 585 -8.39 -7.44 -22.35
CA GLY A 585 -9.41 -8.29 -22.96
C GLY A 585 -10.58 -8.66 -22.05
N TYR A 586 -10.68 -8.04 -20.88
CA TYR A 586 -11.84 -8.17 -20.00
C TYR A 586 -12.99 -7.24 -20.40
N ASP A 587 -14.18 -7.51 -19.84
CA ASP A 587 -15.40 -6.78 -20.18
C ASP A 587 -15.69 -5.62 -19.21
N LYS A 588 -15.28 -5.73 -17.93
CA LYS A 588 -15.57 -4.73 -16.90
C LYS A 588 -14.53 -4.75 -15.78
N PHE A 589 -14.23 -3.59 -15.20
CA PHE A 589 -13.37 -3.44 -14.04
C PHE A 589 -14.11 -2.91 -12.81
N SER A 590 -13.71 -3.38 -11.62
CA SER A 590 -13.95 -2.72 -10.34
C SER A 590 -12.65 -2.12 -9.82
N PHE A 591 -12.69 -0.84 -9.42
CA PHE A 591 -11.53 -0.13 -8.83
C PHE A 591 -11.49 -0.21 -7.31
N GLN A 592 -12.47 -0.86 -6.69
CA GLN A 592 -12.61 -0.89 -5.25
C GLN A 592 -11.42 -1.52 -4.52
N PRO A 593 -10.79 -2.62 -4.99
CA PRO A 593 -9.69 -3.23 -4.26
C PRO A 593 -8.47 -2.30 -4.11
N ASN A 594 -8.04 -2.08 -2.87
CA ASN A 594 -6.98 -1.15 -2.47
C ASN A 594 -5.59 -1.81 -2.30
N SER A 595 -5.43 -3.04 -2.75
CA SER A 595 -4.15 -3.74 -2.90
C SER A 595 -4.28 -4.91 -3.86
N GLY A 596 -3.16 -5.47 -4.34
CA GLY A 596 -3.18 -6.69 -5.16
C GLY A 596 -3.87 -7.85 -4.44
N ALA A 597 -3.50 -8.09 -3.19
CA ALA A 597 -4.11 -9.14 -2.37
C ALA A 597 -5.62 -8.92 -2.13
N ASN A 598 -6.06 -7.66 -1.97
CA ASN A 598 -7.49 -7.36 -1.91
C ASN A 598 -8.19 -7.59 -3.26
N GLY A 599 -7.49 -7.38 -4.37
CA GLY A 599 -7.95 -7.78 -5.71
C GLY A 599 -8.08 -9.29 -5.86
N GLU A 600 -7.12 -10.07 -5.33
CA GLU A 600 -7.24 -11.53 -5.28
C GLU A 600 -8.51 -11.95 -4.53
N TYR A 601 -8.74 -11.38 -3.36
CA TYR A 601 -9.91 -11.65 -2.53
C TYR A 601 -11.21 -11.31 -3.27
N ALA A 602 -11.32 -10.10 -3.84
CA ALA A 602 -12.49 -9.66 -4.58
C ALA A 602 -12.79 -10.52 -5.82
N GLY A 603 -11.76 -10.91 -6.57
CA GLY A 603 -11.92 -11.75 -7.76
C GLY A 603 -12.34 -13.18 -7.43
N LEU A 604 -11.82 -13.75 -6.34
CA LEU A 604 -12.24 -15.07 -5.86
C LEU A 604 -13.67 -15.04 -5.30
N LEU A 605 -14.07 -13.96 -4.63
CA LEU A 605 -15.47 -13.74 -4.23
C LEU A 605 -16.41 -13.69 -5.44
N ALA A 606 -16.01 -13.00 -6.52
CA ALA A 606 -16.80 -12.96 -7.75
C ALA A 606 -16.98 -14.37 -8.36
N ILE A 607 -15.95 -15.20 -8.33
CA ILE A 607 -16.04 -16.63 -8.74
C ILE A 607 -17.02 -17.38 -7.83
N ARG A 608 -16.92 -17.21 -6.52
CA ARG A 608 -17.84 -17.85 -5.55
C ARG A 608 -19.29 -17.41 -5.76
N GLY A 609 -19.53 -16.09 -5.88
CA GLY A 609 -20.86 -15.54 -6.15
C GLY A 609 -21.48 -16.10 -7.43
N TYR A 610 -20.68 -16.20 -8.51
CA TYR A 610 -21.10 -16.83 -9.76
C TYR A 610 -21.49 -18.31 -9.56
N GLN A 611 -20.63 -19.10 -8.91
CA GLN A 611 -20.91 -20.52 -8.68
C GLN A 611 -22.12 -20.74 -7.77
N ASN A 612 -22.25 -19.94 -6.72
CA ASN A 612 -23.41 -19.99 -5.83
C ASN A 612 -24.71 -19.65 -6.59
N SER A 613 -24.67 -18.70 -7.54
CA SER A 613 -25.81 -18.35 -8.37
C SER A 613 -26.27 -19.50 -9.29
N LEU A 614 -25.38 -20.46 -9.55
CA LEU A 614 -25.67 -21.67 -10.31
C LEU A 614 -26.04 -22.88 -9.44
N GLY A 615 -26.14 -22.71 -8.09
CA GLY A 615 -26.37 -23.80 -7.15
C GLY A 615 -25.19 -24.76 -7.03
N GLN A 616 -23.94 -24.26 -7.18
CA GLN A 616 -22.72 -25.04 -7.20
C GLN A 616 -21.80 -24.73 -5.98
N GLU A 617 -22.39 -24.58 -4.78
CA GLU A 617 -21.70 -24.25 -3.53
C GLU A 617 -20.65 -25.32 -3.13
N GLN A 618 -20.77 -26.55 -3.66
CA GLN A 618 -19.81 -27.65 -3.44
C GLN A 618 -18.46 -27.40 -4.13
N ARG A 619 -18.34 -26.47 -5.08
CA ARG A 619 -17.09 -26.16 -5.79
C ARG A 619 -16.15 -25.33 -4.92
N LYS A 620 -15.51 -26.01 -3.95
CA LYS A 620 -14.65 -25.38 -2.92
C LYS A 620 -13.15 -25.68 -3.10
N ILE A 621 -12.74 -26.35 -4.17
CA ILE A 621 -11.32 -26.60 -4.44
C ILE A 621 -10.75 -25.49 -5.31
N CYS A 622 -9.63 -24.90 -4.87
CA CYS A 622 -8.79 -23.99 -5.64
C CYS A 622 -7.44 -24.66 -5.91
N LEU A 623 -7.12 -24.88 -7.19
CA LEU A 623 -5.80 -25.36 -7.58
C LEU A 623 -4.85 -24.17 -7.72
N ILE A 624 -3.63 -24.30 -7.20
CA ILE A 624 -2.62 -23.21 -7.20
C ILE A 624 -1.24 -23.81 -7.48
N PRO A 625 -0.48 -23.34 -8.49
CA PRO A 625 0.90 -23.76 -8.74
C PRO A 625 1.81 -23.48 -7.54
N GLN A 626 2.79 -24.34 -7.30
CA GLN A 626 3.75 -24.19 -6.19
C GLN A 626 4.60 -22.91 -6.34
N SER A 627 4.77 -22.40 -7.55
CA SER A 627 5.45 -21.15 -7.84
C SER A 627 4.66 -19.90 -7.46
N ALA A 628 3.36 -20.01 -7.18
CA ALA A 628 2.50 -18.85 -6.89
C ALA A 628 2.95 -18.08 -5.65
N HIS A 629 2.65 -16.78 -5.63
CA HIS A 629 2.90 -15.92 -4.46
C HIS A 629 2.10 -16.43 -3.24
N GLY A 630 2.64 -16.24 -2.03
CA GLY A 630 2.00 -16.68 -0.79
C GLY A 630 0.64 -16.05 -0.50
N THR A 631 0.31 -14.90 -1.10
CA THR A 631 -1.01 -14.27 -0.97
C THR A 631 -2.11 -15.07 -1.66
N ASN A 632 -1.81 -15.81 -2.73
CA ASN A 632 -2.80 -16.58 -3.48
C ASN A 632 -3.49 -17.65 -2.63
N PRO A 633 -2.77 -18.56 -1.94
CA PRO A 633 -3.42 -19.51 -1.03
C PRO A 633 -4.12 -18.82 0.15
N ALA A 634 -3.59 -17.72 0.67
CA ALA A 634 -4.24 -16.98 1.75
C ALA A 634 -5.59 -16.38 1.30
N SER A 635 -5.63 -15.73 0.14
CA SER A 635 -6.86 -15.17 -0.44
C SER A 635 -7.89 -16.25 -0.74
N ALA A 636 -7.46 -17.39 -1.28
CA ALA A 636 -8.35 -18.53 -1.54
C ALA A 636 -8.99 -19.05 -0.25
N GLN A 637 -8.22 -19.21 0.82
CA GLN A 637 -8.75 -19.64 2.12
C GLN A 637 -9.73 -18.63 2.71
N MET A 638 -9.44 -17.33 2.61
CA MET A 638 -10.34 -16.25 3.07
C MET A 638 -11.69 -16.25 2.33
N CYS A 639 -11.72 -16.77 1.09
CA CYS A 639 -12.95 -16.96 0.30
C CYS A 639 -13.60 -18.34 0.53
N GLY A 640 -13.15 -19.13 1.50
CA GLY A 640 -13.69 -20.44 1.81
C GLY A 640 -13.26 -21.56 0.86
N PHE A 641 -12.24 -21.34 0.01
CA PHE A 641 -11.68 -22.41 -0.82
C PHE A 641 -10.68 -23.27 -0.05
N GLN A 642 -10.60 -24.53 -0.43
CA GLN A 642 -9.54 -25.46 -0.04
C GLN A 642 -8.46 -25.47 -1.11
N VAL A 643 -7.24 -25.12 -0.73
CA VAL A 643 -6.11 -25.04 -1.66
C VAL A 643 -5.50 -26.42 -1.91
N LYS A 644 -5.22 -26.73 -3.17
CA LYS A 644 -4.43 -27.88 -3.62
C LYS A 644 -3.31 -27.41 -4.53
N GLY A 645 -2.08 -27.75 -4.19
CA GLY A 645 -0.91 -27.38 -4.97
C GLY A 645 -0.84 -28.13 -6.29
N VAL A 646 -0.30 -27.48 -7.33
CA VAL A 646 0.06 -28.09 -8.62
C VAL A 646 1.56 -27.96 -8.80
N GLU A 647 2.21 -29.05 -9.20
CA GLU A 647 3.66 -29.13 -9.38
C GLU A 647 4.13 -28.30 -10.59
N SER A 648 5.42 -27.97 -10.60
CA SER A 648 6.09 -27.36 -11.75
C SER A 648 7.05 -28.36 -12.39
N ASP A 649 7.17 -28.29 -13.72
CA ASP A 649 8.13 -29.07 -14.48
C ASP A 649 9.59 -28.53 -14.32
N LYS A 650 10.53 -29.22 -14.90
CA LYS A 650 11.96 -28.84 -14.83
C LYS A 650 12.30 -27.53 -15.56
N PHE A 651 11.40 -27.02 -16.41
CA PHE A 651 11.56 -25.79 -17.18
C PHE A 651 10.86 -24.60 -16.49
N GLY A 652 10.15 -24.85 -15.38
CA GLY A 652 9.43 -23.82 -14.62
C GLY A 652 8.00 -23.58 -15.11
N ASN A 653 7.48 -24.42 -16.01
CA ASN A 653 6.09 -24.43 -16.41
C ASN A 653 5.25 -25.25 -15.44
N ILE A 654 3.93 -25.20 -15.58
CA ILE A 654 2.99 -26.06 -14.86
C ILE A 654 3.19 -27.51 -15.33
N ASP A 655 3.32 -28.45 -14.40
CA ASP A 655 3.24 -29.87 -14.71
C ASP A 655 1.81 -30.21 -15.17
N TYR A 656 1.64 -30.31 -16.48
CA TYR A 656 0.31 -30.49 -17.08
C TYR A 656 -0.30 -31.85 -16.78
N GLU A 657 0.52 -32.90 -16.57
CA GLU A 657 0.01 -34.22 -16.18
C GLU A 657 -0.52 -34.21 -14.76
N ASP A 658 0.22 -33.62 -13.82
CA ASP A 658 -0.23 -33.41 -12.45
C ASP A 658 -1.50 -32.56 -12.38
N LEU A 659 -1.56 -31.49 -13.18
CA LEU A 659 -2.77 -30.67 -13.30
C LEU A 659 -3.97 -31.50 -13.76
N CYS A 660 -3.82 -32.30 -14.86
CA CYS A 660 -4.91 -33.13 -15.37
C CYS A 660 -5.39 -34.17 -14.36
N GLN A 661 -4.47 -34.81 -13.64
CA GLN A 661 -4.80 -35.77 -12.58
C GLN A 661 -5.60 -35.09 -11.45
N LYS A 662 -5.21 -33.89 -11.02
CA LYS A 662 -5.91 -33.14 -9.97
C LYS A 662 -7.26 -32.63 -10.45
N VAL A 663 -7.36 -32.15 -11.67
CA VAL A 663 -8.64 -31.72 -12.27
C VAL A 663 -9.63 -32.89 -12.31
N GLU A 664 -9.21 -34.06 -12.79
CA GLU A 664 -10.09 -35.26 -12.83
C GLU A 664 -10.49 -35.67 -11.42
N LYS A 665 -9.54 -35.68 -10.46
CA LYS A 665 -9.80 -36.03 -9.07
C LYS A 665 -10.84 -35.14 -8.41
N TYR A 666 -10.80 -33.83 -8.68
CA TYR A 666 -11.65 -32.84 -8.03
C TYR A 666 -12.72 -32.23 -8.95
N LYS A 667 -13.01 -32.82 -10.11
CA LYS A 667 -13.86 -32.23 -11.16
C LYS A 667 -15.22 -31.70 -10.69
N ASN A 668 -15.85 -32.37 -9.70
CA ASN A 668 -17.15 -31.94 -9.16
C ASN A 668 -17.05 -30.84 -8.09
N GLU A 669 -15.85 -30.64 -7.53
CA GLU A 669 -15.57 -29.70 -6.45
C GLU A 669 -14.64 -28.56 -6.90
N LEU A 670 -14.11 -28.64 -8.14
CA LEU A 670 -13.19 -27.65 -8.67
C LEU A 670 -13.92 -26.32 -8.90
N GLY A 671 -13.55 -25.31 -8.11
CA GLY A 671 -14.11 -23.97 -8.18
C GLY A 671 -13.22 -23.00 -8.91
N ALA A 672 -11.93 -23.00 -8.60
CA ALA A 672 -10.99 -22.04 -9.15
C ALA A 672 -9.62 -22.65 -9.45
N PHE A 673 -8.92 -22.05 -10.39
CA PHE A 673 -7.49 -22.22 -10.61
C PHE A 673 -6.82 -20.84 -10.58
N MET A 674 -5.86 -20.62 -9.68
CA MET A 674 -5.10 -19.38 -9.63
C MET A 674 -3.72 -19.57 -10.23
N ILE A 675 -3.37 -18.76 -11.22
CA ILE A 675 -2.07 -18.80 -11.90
C ILE A 675 -1.48 -17.39 -12.00
N THR A 676 -0.19 -17.24 -11.68
CA THR A 676 0.59 -16.04 -12.01
C THR A 676 1.12 -16.16 -13.44
N TYR A 677 0.92 -15.14 -14.29
CA TYR A 677 1.36 -15.18 -15.67
C TYR A 677 2.00 -13.86 -16.14
N PRO A 678 3.20 -13.90 -16.77
CA PRO A 678 4.13 -15.04 -16.79
C PRO A 678 4.45 -15.56 -15.40
N SER A 679 4.97 -16.78 -15.28
CA SER A 679 5.23 -17.40 -13.97
C SER A 679 6.33 -16.66 -13.19
N THR A 680 6.34 -16.78 -11.88
CA THR A 680 7.42 -16.25 -11.02
C THR A 680 8.77 -16.94 -11.25
N HIS A 681 8.82 -17.99 -12.07
CA HIS A 681 10.07 -18.56 -12.60
C HIS A 681 10.68 -17.71 -13.74
N GLY A 682 9.99 -16.64 -14.16
CA GLY A 682 10.43 -15.77 -15.26
C GLY A 682 10.20 -16.38 -16.65
N VAL A 683 9.21 -17.24 -16.81
CA VAL A 683 8.89 -17.88 -18.10
C VAL A 683 7.41 -17.73 -18.46
N PHE A 684 7.15 -17.57 -19.76
CA PHE A 684 5.80 -17.67 -20.31
C PHE A 684 5.40 -19.15 -20.39
N GLU A 685 4.34 -19.54 -19.67
CA GLU A 685 3.73 -20.87 -19.77
C GLU A 685 3.23 -21.13 -21.21
N GLU A 686 3.83 -22.08 -21.91
CA GLU A 686 3.53 -22.34 -23.33
C GLU A 686 2.11 -22.89 -23.54
N ARG A 687 1.62 -23.65 -22.55
CA ARG A 687 0.33 -24.35 -22.61
C ARG A 687 -0.78 -23.63 -21.87
N VAL A 688 -0.65 -22.33 -21.62
CA VAL A 688 -1.62 -21.57 -20.81
C VAL A 688 -3.06 -21.70 -21.33
N ARG A 689 -3.27 -21.72 -22.65
CA ARG A 689 -4.61 -21.95 -23.25
C ARG A 689 -5.16 -23.34 -22.93
N ASP A 690 -4.33 -24.38 -23.04
CA ASP A 690 -4.74 -25.77 -22.73
C ASP A 690 -5.07 -25.89 -21.25
N VAL A 691 -4.27 -25.26 -20.39
CA VAL A 691 -4.50 -25.20 -18.93
C VAL A 691 -5.85 -24.54 -18.64
N CYS A 692 -6.12 -23.35 -19.20
CA CYS A 692 -7.40 -22.66 -19.01
C CYS A 692 -8.59 -23.49 -19.54
N ALA A 693 -8.46 -24.05 -20.73
CA ALA A 693 -9.51 -24.89 -21.33
C ALA A 693 -9.82 -26.10 -20.45
N LYS A 694 -8.77 -26.76 -19.92
CA LYS A 694 -8.93 -27.92 -19.04
C LYS A 694 -9.70 -27.59 -17.74
N ILE A 695 -9.49 -26.43 -17.17
CA ILE A 695 -10.22 -25.96 -16.00
C ILE A 695 -11.69 -25.69 -16.35
N HIS A 696 -11.95 -24.98 -17.44
CA HIS A 696 -13.32 -24.65 -17.90
C HIS A 696 -14.14 -25.88 -18.26
N GLU A 697 -13.55 -26.87 -18.96
CA GLU A 697 -14.21 -28.14 -19.28
C GLU A 697 -14.74 -28.88 -18.06
N ASN A 698 -14.17 -28.60 -16.87
CA ASN A 698 -14.54 -29.21 -15.59
C ASN A 698 -15.31 -28.24 -14.66
N GLY A 699 -15.78 -27.11 -15.20
CA GLY A 699 -16.63 -26.17 -14.50
C GLY A 699 -15.91 -25.23 -13.53
N GLY A 700 -14.58 -25.25 -13.47
CA GLY A 700 -13.75 -24.30 -12.74
C GLY A 700 -13.63 -22.95 -13.44
N GLN A 701 -13.25 -21.90 -12.71
CA GLN A 701 -12.93 -20.57 -13.24
C GLN A 701 -11.43 -20.30 -13.11
N VAL A 702 -10.87 -19.53 -14.05
CA VAL A 702 -9.44 -19.19 -14.08
C VAL A 702 -9.21 -17.79 -13.53
N TYR A 703 -8.50 -17.71 -12.41
CA TYR A 703 -7.97 -16.48 -11.85
C TYR A 703 -6.53 -16.28 -12.32
N LEU A 704 -6.26 -15.19 -13.05
CA LEU A 704 -4.92 -14.81 -13.46
C LEU A 704 -4.37 -13.72 -12.53
N ASP A 705 -3.36 -14.05 -11.75
CA ASP A 705 -2.62 -13.07 -10.95
C ASP A 705 -1.85 -12.11 -11.86
N GLY A 706 -2.23 -10.86 -11.86
CA GLY A 706 -1.68 -9.80 -12.70
C GLY A 706 -0.43 -9.12 -12.12
N ALA A 707 0.23 -9.70 -11.13
CA ALA A 707 1.47 -9.14 -10.57
C ALA A 707 2.56 -8.97 -11.63
N ASN A 708 2.65 -9.90 -12.58
CA ASN A 708 3.64 -9.93 -13.67
C ASN A 708 3.14 -9.32 -14.98
N PHE A 709 2.12 -8.48 -14.93
CA PHE A 709 1.50 -7.91 -16.13
C PHE A 709 2.42 -6.99 -16.94
N ASN A 710 3.56 -6.56 -16.36
CA ASN A 710 4.56 -5.75 -17.05
C ASN A 710 5.19 -6.44 -18.29
N ALA A 711 5.10 -7.76 -18.36
CA ALA A 711 5.54 -8.56 -19.52
C ALA A 711 4.45 -8.76 -20.59
N GLN A 712 3.23 -8.27 -20.40
CA GLN A 712 2.09 -8.63 -21.25
C GLN A 712 1.52 -7.46 -22.04
N VAL A 713 1.64 -6.22 -21.55
CA VAL A 713 0.95 -5.05 -22.15
C VAL A 713 1.31 -4.87 -23.61
N GLY A 714 0.31 -4.96 -24.49
CA GLY A 714 0.48 -4.83 -25.93
C GLY A 714 1.02 -6.08 -26.64
N LEU A 715 1.41 -7.14 -25.91
CA LEU A 715 1.88 -8.41 -26.47
C LEU A 715 0.85 -9.53 -26.37
N CYS A 716 0.13 -9.62 -25.28
CA CYS A 716 -0.96 -10.59 -25.09
C CYS A 716 -1.98 -10.03 -24.09
N ARG A 717 -3.19 -10.63 -24.06
CA ARG A 717 -4.29 -10.17 -23.21
C ARG A 717 -4.91 -11.34 -22.44
N PRO A 718 -4.94 -11.29 -21.10
CA PRO A 718 -5.43 -12.39 -20.25
C PRO A 718 -6.84 -12.86 -20.58
N GLY A 719 -7.77 -11.94 -20.89
CA GLY A 719 -9.12 -12.29 -21.31
C GLY A 719 -9.18 -13.09 -22.61
N ASP A 720 -8.21 -12.93 -23.52
CA ASP A 720 -8.22 -13.62 -24.84
C ASP A 720 -7.70 -15.05 -24.78
N TYR A 721 -6.87 -15.39 -23.77
CA TYR A 721 -6.30 -16.73 -23.70
C TYR A 721 -6.90 -17.59 -22.57
N GLY A 722 -7.96 -17.10 -21.87
CA GLY A 722 -8.78 -17.95 -21.02
C GLY A 722 -8.86 -17.51 -19.56
N GLY A 723 -8.35 -16.32 -19.19
CA GLY A 723 -8.57 -15.76 -17.87
C GLY A 723 -10.02 -15.29 -17.70
N ASP A 724 -10.67 -15.64 -16.61
CA ASP A 724 -12.02 -15.18 -16.26
C ASP A 724 -11.98 -13.92 -15.41
N VAL A 725 -10.98 -13.79 -14.55
CA VAL A 725 -10.72 -12.63 -13.71
C VAL A 725 -9.22 -12.45 -13.48
N SER A 726 -8.79 -11.19 -13.41
CA SER A 726 -7.45 -10.80 -12.96
C SER A 726 -7.53 -9.59 -12.07
N HIS A 727 -6.66 -9.50 -11.06
CA HIS A 727 -6.31 -8.20 -10.52
C HIS A 727 -5.13 -7.61 -11.29
N LEU A 728 -5.00 -6.31 -11.28
CA LEU A 728 -3.83 -5.59 -11.77
C LEU A 728 -3.17 -4.84 -10.61
N ASN A 729 -1.85 -4.99 -10.45
CA ASN A 729 -1.11 -4.16 -9.52
C ASN A 729 -0.75 -2.83 -10.22
N LEU A 730 -1.61 -1.81 -10.07
CA LEU A 730 -1.35 -0.52 -10.71
C LEU A 730 -0.08 0.17 -10.17
N HIS A 731 0.33 -0.19 -8.97
CA HIS A 731 1.59 0.23 -8.36
C HIS A 731 2.83 -0.57 -8.85
N LYS A 732 2.66 -1.43 -9.85
CA LYS A 732 3.72 -2.14 -10.58
C LYS A 732 3.74 -1.67 -12.03
N THR A 733 2.93 -2.25 -12.88
CA THR A 733 2.90 -2.01 -14.33
C THR A 733 2.49 -0.57 -14.70
N PHE A 734 1.58 0.06 -13.94
CA PHE A 734 0.97 1.34 -14.29
C PHE A 734 1.40 2.51 -13.38
N CYS A 735 2.60 2.43 -12.83
CA CYS A 735 3.35 3.54 -12.25
C CYS A 735 2.75 4.22 -11.00
N ILE A 736 1.77 3.67 -10.28
CA ILE A 736 1.43 4.19 -8.96
C ILE A 736 2.63 3.99 -8.03
N PRO A 737 3.05 5.00 -7.24
CA PRO A 737 4.20 4.91 -6.33
C PRO A 737 4.04 3.79 -5.29
N ARG A 738 5.16 3.17 -4.89
CA ARG A 738 5.15 2.08 -3.89
C ARG A 738 5.15 2.58 -2.46
N GLY A 739 5.59 3.83 -2.22
CA GLY A 739 5.50 4.53 -0.95
C GLY A 739 6.06 3.80 0.28
N GLY A 740 7.09 2.97 0.11
CA GLY A 740 7.65 2.20 1.22
C GLY A 740 6.84 0.95 1.63
N GLY A 741 5.87 0.55 0.83
CA GLY A 741 4.95 -0.57 1.11
C GLY A 741 3.48 -0.19 1.06
N GLY A 742 3.13 0.72 0.20
CA GLY A 742 1.81 1.27 -0.07
C GLY A 742 1.79 2.79 -0.03
N PRO A 743 0.74 3.42 -0.62
CA PRO A 743 -0.53 2.80 -1.00
C PRO A 743 -0.47 1.95 -2.26
N GLY A 744 -1.29 0.89 -2.30
CA GLY A 744 -1.52 0.07 -3.48
C GLY A 744 -2.85 0.36 -4.15
N ALA A 745 -3.05 -0.22 -5.34
CA ALA A 745 -4.32 -0.34 -6.02
C ALA A 745 -4.33 -1.66 -6.79
N GLY A 746 -5.40 -2.42 -6.62
CA GLY A 746 -5.55 -3.77 -7.19
C GLY A 746 -6.88 -3.98 -7.90
N PRO A 747 -7.26 -3.12 -8.88
CA PRO A 747 -8.53 -3.29 -9.58
C PRO A 747 -8.63 -4.67 -10.19
N ILE A 748 -9.84 -5.22 -10.19
CA ILE A 748 -10.15 -6.49 -10.84
C ILE A 748 -10.88 -6.29 -12.15
N GLY A 749 -10.38 -6.95 -13.22
CA GLY A 749 -11.03 -7.06 -14.51
C GLY A 749 -11.66 -8.45 -14.64
N VAL A 750 -12.88 -8.51 -15.15
CA VAL A 750 -13.64 -9.75 -15.25
C VAL A 750 -14.28 -9.94 -16.62
N ARG A 751 -14.50 -11.21 -16.99
CA ARG A 751 -15.34 -11.59 -18.15
C ARG A 751 -16.81 -11.31 -17.81
N LYS A 752 -17.61 -11.17 -18.87
CA LYS A 752 -19.01 -10.74 -18.79
C LYS A 752 -19.87 -11.52 -17.78
N HIS A 753 -19.67 -12.83 -17.65
CA HIS A 753 -20.45 -13.67 -16.75
C HIS A 753 -20.15 -13.41 -15.26
N LEU A 754 -18.94 -12.90 -14.95
CA LEU A 754 -18.55 -12.51 -13.58
C LEU A 754 -18.90 -11.04 -13.26
N ALA A 755 -19.24 -10.21 -14.24
CA ALA A 755 -19.51 -8.78 -14.04
C ALA A 755 -20.63 -8.50 -13.00
N PRO A 756 -21.72 -9.29 -12.91
CA PRO A 756 -22.75 -9.11 -11.89
C PRO A 756 -22.28 -9.35 -10.44
N PHE A 757 -21.13 -9.98 -10.26
CA PHE A 757 -20.57 -10.40 -8.96
C PHE A 757 -19.38 -9.51 -8.52
N LEU A 758 -19.15 -8.39 -9.20
CA LEU A 758 -18.18 -7.39 -8.77
C LEU A 758 -18.62 -6.74 -7.44
N PRO A 759 -17.68 -6.31 -6.58
CA PRO A 759 -18.02 -5.73 -5.29
C PRO A 759 -18.86 -4.46 -5.42
N GLY A 760 -20.01 -4.44 -4.72
CA GLY A 760 -20.87 -3.29 -4.53
C GLY A 760 -20.45 -2.39 -3.38
N HIS A 761 -21.33 -1.48 -2.93
CA HIS A 761 -21.10 -0.65 -1.75
C HIS A 761 -22.43 -0.19 -1.13
N PRO A 762 -22.58 -0.19 0.20
CA PRO A 762 -23.87 0.04 0.84
C PRO A 762 -24.35 1.50 0.79
N VAL A 763 -23.45 2.47 0.60
CA VAL A 763 -23.80 3.91 0.58
C VAL A 763 -23.95 4.43 -0.84
N ILE A 764 -22.99 4.15 -1.72
CA ILE A 764 -23.02 4.55 -3.14
C ILE A 764 -22.62 3.35 -3.98
N SER A 765 -23.52 2.86 -4.84
CA SER A 765 -23.17 1.80 -5.78
C SER A 765 -22.19 2.31 -6.84
N PRO A 766 -21.04 1.66 -7.03
CA PRO A 766 -20.12 1.99 -8.12
C PRO A 766 -20.64 1.57 -9.50
N PHE A 767 -21.77 0.85 -9.56
CA PHE A 767 -22.37 0.34 -10.78
C PHE A 767 -23.85 0.74 -10.88
N VAL A 768 -24.31 1.00 -12.08
CA VAL A 768 -25.68 1.47 -12.36
C VAL A 768 -26.66 0.29 -12.55
N ASP A 769 -26.14 -0.89 -12.85
CA ASP A 769 -26.89 -2.06 -13.27
C ASP A 769 -26.46 -3.33 -12.53
N GLY A 770 -27.44 -4.15 -12.15
CA GLY A 770 -27.23 -5.51 -11.73
C GLY A 770 -27.14 -5.73 -10.20
N ARG A 771 -27.06 -7.00 -9.84
CA ARG A 771 -26.74 -7.50 -8.50
C ARG A 771 -25.23 -7.41 -8.30
N HIS A 772 -24.78 -6.89 -7.18
CA HIS A 772 -23.38 -6.80 -6.82
C HIS A 772 -23.16 -7.49 -5.48
N GLU A 773 -21.95 -8.02 -5.30
CA GLU A 773 -21.50 -8.59 -4.03
C GLU A 773 -21.26 -7.47 -2.99
N GLY A 774 -21.00 -7.84 -1.73
CA GLY A 774 -20.67 -6.89 -0.67
C GLY A 774 -19.34 -6.16 -0.90
N ALA A 775 -19.16 -5.06 -0.17
CA ALA A 775 -17.95 -4.25 -0.24
C ALA A 775 -16.68 -5.02 0.18
N VAL A 776 -15.55 -4.66 -0.39
CA VAL A 776 -14.22 -5.19 -0.05
C VAL A 776 -13.28 -4.14 0.53
N CYS A 777 -13.72 -2.87 0.62
CA CYS A 777 -13.02 -1.79 1.31
C CYS A 777 -13.99 -0.68 1.75
N SER A 778 -13.49 0.36 2.45
CA SER A 778 -14.31 1.42 3.05
C SER A 778 -14.97 2.35 2.04
N SER A 779 -14.45 2.48 0.83
CA SER A 779 -14.95 3.47 -0.15
C SER A 779 -15.39 2.80 -1.45
N PRO A 780 -16.36 3.39 -2.19
CA PRO A 780 -16.96 2.76 -3.37
C PRO A 780 -15.97 2.45 -4.51
N TRP A 781 -14.93 3.26 -4.65
CA TRP A 781 -13.91 3.15 -5.71
C TRP A 781 -12.51 2.96 -5.16
N GLY A 782 -12.38 2.51 -3.90
CA GLY A 782 -11.09 2.22 -3.27
C GLY A 782 -10.16 3.43 -3.20
N PRO A 783 -8.87 3.29 -3.56
CA PRO A 783 -7.89 4.36 -3.49
C PRO A 783 -8.05 5.36 -4.66
N SER A 784 -9.20 6.02 -4.74
CA SER A 784 -9.69 6.79 -5.88
C SER A 784 -8.72 7.82 -6.40
N ASN A 785 -8.05 8.55 -5.50
CA ASN A 785 -7.18 9.66 -5.87
C ASN A 785 -5.96 9.20 -6.69
N ILE A 786 -5.38 8.06 -6.37
CA ILE A 786 -4.18 7.59 -7.08
C ILE A 786 -4.48 6.91 -8.42
N LEU A 787 -5.74 6.62 -8.75
CA LEU A 787 -6.11 6.02 -10.05
C LEU A 787 -5.81 6.97 -11.22
N MET A 788 -5.85 8.28 -11.00
CA MET A 788 -5.47 9.25 -12.03
C MET A 788 -4.01 9.15 -12.47
N ILE A 789 -3.12 8.60 -11.64
CA ILE A 789 -1.72 8.33 -12.01
C ILE A 789 -1.66 7.30 -13.14
N THR A 790 -2.43 6.22 -13.02
CA THR A 790 -2.56 5.19 -14.06
C THR A 790 -3.18 5.76 -15.33
N TRP A 791 -4.25 6.54 -15.20
CA TRP A 791 -4.86 7.24 -16.33
C TRP A 791 -3.83 8.12 -17.05
N ALA A 792 -3.07 8.94 -16.31
CA ALA A 792 -2.04 9.80 -16.86
C ALA A 792 -0.92 9.00 -17.54
N TYR A 793 -0.47 7.88 -16.94
CA TYR A 793 0.54 7.02 -17.54
C TYR A 793 0.09 6.45 -18.89
N ILE A 794 -1.12 5.91 -18.97
CA ILE A 794 -1.67 5.38 -20.23
C ILE A 794 -1.80 6.48 -21.29
N ARG A 795 -2.25 7.68 -20.91
CA ARG A 795 -2.41 8.83 -21.81
C ARG A 795 -1.09 9.40 -22.30
N LEU A 796 -0.03 9.34 -21.49
CA LEU A 796 1.32 9.80 -21.85
C LEU A 796 2.04 8.79 -22.75
N MET A 797 1.88 7.49 -22.48
CA MET A 797 2.54 6.42 -23.24
C MET A 797 1.84 6.11 -24.57
N GLY A 798 0.51 6.10 -24.59
CA GLY A 798 -0.27 5.62 -25.74
C GLY A 798 -0.03 4.14 -26.05
N ALA A 799 -0.66 3.62 -27.09
CA ALA A 799 -0.56 2.20 -27.47
C ALA A 799 0.88 1.76 -27.76
N SER A 800 1.58 2.51 -28.62
CA SER A 800 2.95 2.18 -29.01
C SER A 800 3.97 2.30 -27.89
N GLY A 801 3.82 3.30 -27.01
CA GLY A 801 4.72 3.48 -25.86
C GLY A 801 4.56 2.38 -24.84
N LEU A 802 3.32 1.95 -24.54
CA LEU A 802 3.05 0.85 -23.62
C LEU A 802 3.62 -0.47 -24.13
N LYS A 803 3.43 -0.79 -25.43
CA LYS A 803 4.03 -2.00 -26.04
C LYS A 803 5.55 -1.95 -25.98
N ASN A 804 6.16 -0.83 -26.36
CA ASN A 804 7.62 -0.67 -26.32
C ASN A 804 8.18 -0.81 -24.90
N ALA A 805 7.48 -0.29 -23.89
CA ALA A 805 7.88 -0.47 -22.49
C ALA A 805 7.95 -1.96 -22.11
N THR A 806 6.96 -2.75 -22.50
CA THR A 806 6.95 -4.20 -22.27
C THR A 806 8.09 -4.91 -22.99
N GLU A 807 8.30 -4.59 -24.26
CA GLU A 807 9.37 -5.17 -25.08
C GLU A 807 10.76 -4.87 -24.51
N VAL A 808 10.98 -3.63 -24.04
CA VAL A 808 12.24 -3.23 -23.41
C VAL A 808 12.41 -3.87 -22.03
N ALA A 809 11.35 -4.07 -21.25
CA ALA A 809 11.44 -4.82 -19.99
C ALA A 809 11.93 -6.26 -20.22
N ILE A 810 11.42 -6.92 -21.26
CA ILE A 810 11.88 -8.26 -21.68
C ILE A 810 13.35 -8.22 -22.16
N LEU A 811 13.71 -7.21 -22.96
CA LEU A 811 15.10 -7.01 -23.40
C LEU A 811 16.06 -6.86 -22.23
N ASN A 812 15.74 -5.97 -21.29
CA ASN A 812 16.58 -5.69 -20.12
C ASN A 812 16.84 -6.95 -19.29
N ALA A 813 15.79 -7.74 -19.04
CA ALA A 813 15.91 -8.99 -18.29
C ALA A 813 16.81 -10.00 -18.99
N ASN A 814 16.63 -10.23 -20.29
CA ASN A 814 17.43 -11.19 -21.06
C ASN A 814 18.88 -10.71 -21.23
N TYR A 815 19.12 -9.41 -21.44
CA TYR A 815 20.46 -8.83 -21.49
C TYR A 815 21.23 -9.08 -20.19
N MET A 816 20.62 -8.77 -19.06
CA MET A 816 21.25 -8.98 -17.74
C MET A 816 21.49 -10.47 -17.48
N ALA A 817 20.50 -11.33 -17.77
CA ALA A 817 20.64 -12.78 -17.59
C ALA A 817 21.81 -13.34 -18.40
N LYS A 818 21.95 -12.94 -19.66
CA LYS A 818 23.05 -13.34 -20.55
C LYS A 818 24.41 -12.89 -20.03
N ARG A 819 24.53 -11.62 -19.63
CA ARG A 819 25.78 -11.05 -19.12
C ARG A 819 26.23 -11.69 -17.80
N LEU A 820 25.28 -12.02 -16.91
CA LEU A 820 25.58 -12.71 -15.64
C LEU A 820 25.97 -14.16 -15.89
N GLU A 821 25.36 -14.85 -16.86
CA GLU A 821 25.73 -16.21 -17.24
C GLU A 821 27.14 -16.27 -17.82
N GLU A 822 27.51 -15.35 -18.71
CA GLU A 822 28.88 -15.21 -19.22
C GLU A 822 29.90 -14.95 -18.10
N GLY A 823 29.46 -14.27 -17.03
CA GLY A 823 30.22 -14.04 -15.80
C GLY A 823 30.25 -15.20 -14.80
N GLY A 824 29.67 -16.37 -15.16
CA GLY A 824 29.74 -17.60 -14.36
C GLY A 824 28.65 -17.75 -13.30
N TYR A 825 27.54 -16.99 -13.41
CA TYR A 825 26.31 -17.28 -12.68
C TYR A 825 25.45 -18.30 -13.43
N ASN A 826 24.68 -19.09 -12.68
CA ASN A 826 23.72 -20.02 -13.27
C ASN A 826 22.32 -19.37 -13.25
N ILE A 827 21.65 -19.29 -14.44
CA ILE A 827 20.29 -18.79 -14.59
C ILE A 827 19.35 -19.98 -14.64
N LEU A 828 18.39 -20.02 -13.71
CA LEU A 828 17.37 -21.06 -13.64
C LEU A 828 16.18 -20.73 -14.51
N PHE A 829 15.60 -21.75 -15.09
CA PHE A 829 14.39 -21.71 -15.90
C PHE A 829 14.47 -20.75 -17.10
N ARG A 830 14.19 -21.27 -18.23
CA ARG A 830 14.10 -20.55 -19.50
C ARG A 830 13.14 -21.27 -20.42
N ASN A 831 12.57 -20.56 -21.38
CA ASN A 831 11.81 -21.19 -22.43
C ASN A 831 12.72 -22.03 -23.36
N GLN A 832 12.13 -22.71 -24.35
CA GLN A 832 12.87 -23.58 -25.29
C GLN A 832 13.90 -22.82 -26.14
N MET A 833 13.74 -21.50 -26.28
CA MET A 833 14.67 -20.62 -26.98
C MET A 833 15.78 -20.06 -26.08
N GLY A 834 15.82 -20.45 -24.80
CA GLY A 834 16.79 -19.95 -23.84
C GLY A 834 16.51 -18.55 -23.30
N LEU A 835 15.24 -18.08 -23.40
CA LEU A 835 14.82 -16.75 -23.00
C LEU A 835 14.04 -16.74 -21.70
N ASN A 836 14.09 -15.60 -20.99
CA ASN A 836 13.27 -15.26 -19.85
C ASN A 836 12.22 -14.20 -20.23
N ALA A 837 11.16 -14.06 -19.43
CA ALA A 837 10.20 -12.98 -19.56
C ALA A 837 10.83 -11.64 -19.10
N HIS A 838 10.20 -10.86 -18.24
CA HIS A 838 10.71 -9.59 -17.74
C HIS A 838 11.52 -9.72 -16.43
N GLU A 839 11.67 -10.93 -15.92
CA GLU A 839 12.43 -11.27 -14.72
C GLU A 839 13.10 -12.63 -14.87
N PHE A 840 14.11 -12.90 -14.06
CA PHE A 840 14.87 -14.15 -14.10
C PHE A 840 15.44 -14.54 -12.74
N LEU A 841 15.81 -15.81 -12.57
CA LEU A 841 16.34 -16.38 -11.33
C LEU A 841 17.83 -16.69 -11.46
N VAL A 842 18.62 -16.19 -10.50
CA VAL A 842 20.05 -16.51 -10.35
C VAL A 842 20.22 -17.52 -9.23
N ASP A 843 20.78 -18.68 -9.54
CA ASP A 843 21.05 -19.72 -8.56
C ASP A 843 22.33 -19.41 -7.75
N CYS A 844 22.15 -19.20 -6.45
CA CYS A 844 23.26 -18.95 -5.53
C CYS A 844 23.64 -20.18 -4.68
N LYS A 845 22.91 -21.30 -4.78
CA LYS A 845 23.20 -22.54 -4.02
C LYS A 845 24.62 -23.07 -4.20
N PRO A 846 25.23 -23.06 -5.42
CA PRO A 846 26.57 -23.55 -5.61
C PRO A 846 27.64 -22.85 -4.76
N PHE A 847 27.39 -21.63 -4.30
CA PHE A 847 28.33 -20.89 -3.45
C PHE A 847 28.33 -21.34 -1.99
N GLY A 848 27.30 -22.08 -1.57
CA GLY A 848 27.21 -22.68 -0.23
C GLY A 848 28.39 -23.56 0.12
N LYS A 849 28.99 -24.21 -0.86
CA LYS A 849 30.25 -25.01 -0.66
C LYS A 849 31.46 -24.19 -0.16
N PHE A 850 31.40 -22.86 -0.37
CA PHE A 850 32.41 -21.93 0.11
C PHE A 850 31.94 -21.14 1.36
N GLY A 851 30.82 -21.56 1.98
CA GLY A 851 30.23 -20.89 3.13
C GLY A 851 29.48 -19.60 2.81
N VAL A 852 29.23 -19.29 1.53
CA VAL A 852 28.55 -18.08 1.09
C VAL A 852 27.09 -18.42 0.76
N GLY A 853 26.15 -17.90 1.55
CA GLY A 853 24.72 -18.02 1.29
C GLY A 853 24.18 -16.85 0.46
N VAL A 854 22.97 -17.02 -0.07
CA VAL A 854 22.30 -16.00 -0.87
C VAL A 854 22.12 -14.68 -0.08
N MET A 855 21.83 -14.76 1.22
CA MET A 855 21.75 -13.59 2.10
C MET A 855 23.05 -12.83 2.23
N ASP A 856 24.21 -13.50 2.21
CA ASP A 856 25.51 -12.84 2.24
C ASP A 856 25.73 -11.99 0.99
N ILE A 857 25.34 -12.51 -0.19
CA ILE A 857 25.36 -11.78 -1.46
C ILE A 857 24.41 -10.58 -1.39
N ALA A 858 23.20 -10.77 -0.86
CA ALA A 858 22.23 -9.72 -0.67
C ALA A 858 22.75 -8.57 0.22
N LYS A 859 23.38 -8.91 1.35
CA LYS A 859 23.98 -7.90 2.24
C LYS A 859 25.18 -7.22 1.59
N ARG A 860 25.99 -7.97 0.80
CA ARG A 860 27.13 -7.38 0.10
C ARG A 860 26.71 -6.38 -0.98
N LEU A 861 25.57 -6.57 -1.67
CA LEU A 861 25.03 -5.62 -2.64
C LEU A 861 24.76 -4.24 -2.01
N MET A 862 24.45 -4.15 -0.71
CA MET A 862 24.28 -2.88 -0.02
C MET A 862 25.56 -2.03 0.00
N ASP A 863 26.74 -2.66 0.10
CA ASP A 863 28.03 -1.97 0.00
C ASP A 863 28.30 -1.41 -1.40
N TYR A 864 27.67 -2.02 -2.43
CA TYR A 864 27.69 -1.52 -3.80
C TYR A 864 26.64 -0.45 -4.06
N GLY A 865 25.80 -0.12 -3.06
CA GLY A 865 24.76 0.90 -3.15
C GLY A 865 23.46 0.38 -3.78
N TYR A 866 23.16 -0.90 -3.63
CA TYR A 866 21.94 -1.53 -4.15
C TYR A 866 21.07 -2.16 -3.07
N HIS A 867 19.78 -2.03 -3.25
CA HIS A 867 18.83 -2.94 -2.63
C HIS A 867 18.97 -4.32 -3.28
N SER A 868 19.00 -5.37 -2.48
CA SER A 868 19.02 -6.73 -3.02
C SER A 868 17.75 -7.05 -3.80
N PRO A 869 17.81 -7.92 -4.81
CA PRO A 869 16.63 -8.55 -5.39
C PRO A 869 15.83 -9.36 -4.36
N THR A 870 14.70 -9.90 -4.75
CA THR A 870 13.94 -10.85 -3.94
C THR A 870 14.79 -12.09 -3.69
N VAL A 871 14.88 -12.51 -2.43
CA VAL A 871 15.74 -13.59 -1.96
C VAL A 871 14.93 -14.84 -1.66
N SER A 872 15.40 -16.00 -2.12
CA SER A 872 14.82 -17.32 -1.81
C SER A 872 13.34 -17.47 -2.19
N PHE A 873 12.91 -16.80 -3.23
CA PHE A 873 11.56 -16.92 -3.79
C PHE A 873 11.62 -16.88 -5.34
N PRO A 874 10.84 -17.67 -6.07
CA PRO A 874 10.03 -18.83 -5.62
C PRO A 874 10.89 -20.04 -5.25
N VAL A 875 12.16 -20.02 -5.58
CA VAL A 875 13.13 -21.09 -5.32
C VAL A 875 14.07 -20.71 -4.20
N ASN A 876 14.22 -21.58 -3.21
CA ASN A 876 15.15 -21.33 -2.11
C ASN A 876 16.60 -21.20 -2.60
N GLY A 877 17.36 -20.25 -2.04
CA GLY A 877 18.75 -19.99 -2.38
C GLY A 877 18.98 -19.26 -3.70
N CYS A 878 17.96 -18.64 -4.29
CA CYS A 878 18.04 -17.85 -5.51
C CYS A 878 17.85 -16.37 -5.25
N LEU A 879 18.35 -15.53 -6.17
CA LEU A 879 17.97 -14.14 -6.35
C LEU A 879 17.01 -14.02 -7.52
N MET A 880 15.88 -13.37 -7.34
CA MET A 880 14.92 -13.05 -8.41
C MET A 880 15.11 -11.59 -8.81
N ILE A 881 15.54 -11.38 -10.04
CA ILE A 881 15.92 -10.07 -10.58
C ILE A 881 14.89 -9.63 -11.62
N GLU A 882 14.32 -8.45 -11.42
CA GLU A 882 13.42 -7.77 -12.36
C GLU A 882 13.96 -6.36 -12.64
N PRO A 883 14.68 -6.14 -13.76
CA PRO A 883 14.94 -4.80 -14.25
C PRO A 883 13.71 -4.29 -14.99
N THR A 884 13.31 -3.05 -14.69
CA THR A 884 12.19 -2.45 -15.42
C THR A 884 12.64 -1.80 -16.73
N GLU A 885 11.70 -1.47 -17.61
CA GLU A 885 11.98 -0.71 -18.83
C GLU A 885 12.53 0.69 -18.60
N SER A 886 12.32 1.24 -17.38
CA SER A 886 12.75 2.62 -17.05
C SER A 886 14.22 2.73 -16.67
N GLU A 887 14.92 1.63 -16.46
CA GLU A 887 16.34 1.64 -16.10
C GLU A 887 17.24 1.81 -17.32
N SER A 888 18.22 2.69 -17.23
CA SER A 888 19.20 2.90 -18.31
C SER A 888 20.16 1.73 -18.45
N LYS A 889 20.67 1.50 -19.67
CA LYS A 889 21.71 0.47 -19.90
C LYS A 889 22.93 0.68 -18.98
N ALA A 890 23.32 1.93 -18.73
CA ALA A 890 24.43 2.25 -17.82
C ALA A 890 24.18 1.77 -16.39
N GLU A 891 22.94 1.88 -15.89
CA GLU A 891 22.57 1.39 -14.57
C GLU A 891 22.49 -0.14 -14.54
N LEU A 892 21.95 -0.79 -15.60
CA LEU A 892 21.99 -2.24 -15.74
C LEU A 892 23.42 -2.77 -15.71
N ASP A 893 24.33 -2.16 -16.47
CA ASP A 893 25.75 -2.54 -16.54
C ASP A 893 26.44 -2.34 -15.18
N ARG A 894 26.14 -1.27 -14.46
CA ARG A 894 26.65 -0.99 -13.11
C ARG A 894 26.23 -2.08 -12.12
N TYR A 895 24.98 -2.54 -12.20
CA TYR A 895 24.47 -3.63 -11.36
C TYR A 895 25.11 -4.99 -11.72
N ILE A 896 25.25 -5.26 -13.01
CA ILE A 896 25.94 -6.46 -13.51
C ILE A 896 27.38 -6.46 -12.99
N GLU A 897 28.10 -5.33 -13.08
CA GLU A 897 29.46 -5.20 -12.54
C GLU A 897 29.51 -5.54 -11.05
N ALA A 898 28.56 -5.05 -10.25
CA ALA A 898 28.49 -5.34 -8.83
C ALA A 898 28.40 -6.85 -8.56
N LEU A 899 27.49 -7.56 -9.22
CA LEU A 899 27.37 -9.02 -9.08
C LEU A 899 28.62 -9.75 -9.55
N LEU A 900 29.22 -9.37 -10.69
CA LEU A 900 30.46 -9.97 -11.18
C LEU A 900 31.63 -9.76 -10.22
N LYS A 901 31.73 -8.59 -9.59
CA LYS A 901 32.73 -8.35 -8.53
C LYS A 901 32.48 -9.21 -7.29
N ILE A 902 31.24 -9.36 -6.86
CA ILE A 902 30.89 -10.28 -5.77
C ILE A 902 31.26 -11.71 -6.15
N ARG A 903 31.09 -12.12 -7.39
CA ARG A 903 31.51 -13.45 -7.88
C ARG A 903 33.03 -13.66 -7.74
N VAL A 904 33.83 -12.63 -8.08
CA VAL A 904 35.30 -12.66 -7.87
C VAL A 904 35.67 -12.72 -6.38
N GLU A 905 34.93 -11.98 -5.52
CA GLU A 905 35.13 -12.07 -4.06
C GLU A 905 34.85 -13.49 -3.53
N ILE A 906 33.81 -14.17 -4.07
CA ILE A 906 33.53 -15.59 -3.73
C ILE A 906 34.68 -16.51 -4.17
N GLU A 907 35.26 -16.29 -5.35
CA GLU A 907 36.42 -17.05 -5.81
C GLU A 907 37.63 -16.87 -4.91
N LYS A 908 37.85 -15.69 -4.39
CA LYS A 908 38.93 -15.42 -3.41
C LYS A 908 38.73 -16.19 -2.10
N ILE A 909 37.50 -16.42 -1.69
CA ILE A 909 37.19 -17.29 -0.56
C ILE A 909 37.49 -18.75 -0.93
N ALA A 910 37.07 -19.19 -2.13
CA ALA A 910 37.28 -20.55 -2.61
C ALA A 910 38.77 -20.91 -2.75
N THR A 911 39.62 -19.94 -3.11
CA THR A 911 41.07 -20.10 -3.26
C THR A 911 41.85 -19.83 -1.96
N SER A 912 41.16 -19.54 -0.84
CA SER A 912 41.76 -19.16 0.46
C SER A 912 42.56 -17.86 0.43
N GLU A 913 42.36 -17.00 -0.58
CA GLU A 913 42.90 -15.63 -0.59
C GLU A 913 42.18 -14.76 0.46
N TYR A 914 40.89 -14.98 0.63
CA TYR A 914 40.08 -14.39 1.70
C TYR A 914 39.81 -15.41 2.81
N HIS A 915 39.77 -14.91 4.05
CA HIS A 915 39.41 -15.73 5.21
C HIS A 915 37.95 -16.23 5.07
N PRO A 916 37.59 -17.46 5.39
CA PRO A 916 36.26 -18.02 5.13
C PRO A 916 35.11 -17.31 5.86
N THR A 917 35.38 -16.72 7.02
CA THR A 917 34.36 -16.00 7.82
C THR A 917 34.62 -14.51 7.97
N LEU A 918 35.86 -14.06 7.93
CA LEU A 918 36.24 -12.65 8.06
C LEU A 918 36.64 -12.08 6.69
N ASN A 919 35.64 -11.83 5.86
CA ASN A 919 35.81 -11.32 4.49
C ASN A 919 34.74 -10.29 4.16
N PRO A 920 34.88 -9.51 3.07
CA PRO A 920 33.95 -8.43 2.73
C PRO A 920 32.50 -8.89 2.56
N ILE A 921 32.25 -10.13 2.10
CA ILE A 921 30.90 -10.66 1.88
C ILE A 921 30.21 -11.01 3.20
N LYS A 922 30.94 -11.71 4.08
CA LYS A 922 30.37 -12.18 5.37
C LYS A 922 30.16 -11.04 6.37
N MET A 923 30.99 -10.00 6.27
CA MET A 923 30.99 -8.85 7.18
C MET A 923 30.14 -7.68 6.66
N ALA A 924 29.52 -7.81 5.46
CA ALA A 924 28.64 -6.79 4.88
C ALA A 924 27.29 -6.71 5.60
N PRO A 925 26.65 -5.53 5.60
CA PRO A 925 27.11 -4.26 5.04
C PRO A 925 28.07 -3.51 5.97
N HIS A 926 28.89 -2.62 5.40
CA HIS A 926 29.89 -1.84 6.13
C HIS A 926 29.41 -0.41 6.35
N THR A 927 29.43 0.00 7.62
CA THR A 927 28.99 1.35 8.03
C THR A 927 30.15 2.35 8.08
N THR A 928 29.84 3.64 8.09
CA THR A 928 30.83 4.70 8.30
C THR A 928 31.51 4.56 9.68
N GLN A 929 30.76 4.18 10.72
CA GLN A 929 31.26 3.98 12.07
C GLN A 929 32.36 2.90 12.10
N GLN A 930 32.10 1.75 11.46
CA GLN A 930 33.08 0.66 11.37
C GLN A 930 34.38 1.10 10.68
N LEU A 931 34.28 1.98 9.66
CA LEU A 931 35.46 2.44 8.92
C LEU A 931 36.30 3.48 9.67
N THR A 932 35.67 4.24 10.55
CA THR A 932 36.35 5.28 11.33
C THR A 932 36.84 4.79 12.68
N SER A 933 36.48 3.56 13.08
CA SER A 933 36.99 2.86 14.26
C SER A 933 38.25 2.04 13.92
N ASP A 934 38.80 1.31 14.90
CA ASP A 934 39.90 0.38 14.71
C ASP A 934 39.50 -0.72 13.70
N TRP A 935 40.44 -0.98 12.75
CA TRP A 935 40.20 -1.94 11.68
C TRP A 935 41.02 -3.22 11.87
N ASN A 936 40.46 -4.18 12.53
CA ASN A 936 41.07 -5.47 12.83
C ASN A 936 40.66 -6.60 11.86
N ARG A 937 40.28 -6.23 10.63
CA ARG A 937 39.80 -7.17 9.61
C ARG A 937 40.94 -7.54 8.64
N PRO A 938 40.98 -8.80 8.14
CA PRO A 938 42.10 -9.26 7.26
C PRO A 938 41.94 -8.80 5.79
N TYR A 939 41.19 -7.75 5.54
CA TYR A 939 41.00 -7.11 4.25
C TYR A 939 41.01 -5.58 4.41
N SER A 940 41.27 -4.85 3.34
CA SER A 940 41.41 -3.39 3.41
C SER A 940 40.05 -2.69 3.52
N ARG A 941 40.04 -1.49 4.14
CA ARG A 941 38.85 -0.59 4.13
C ARG A 941 38.34 -0.30 2.70
N VAL A 942 39.30 -0.17 1.75
CA VAL A 942 38.95 0.08 0.33
C VAL A 942 38.17 -1.10 -0.26
N ALA A 943 38.64 -2.34 -0.01
CA ALA A 943 37.90 -3.54 -0.46
C ALA A 943 36.50 -3.66 0.18
N ALA A 944 36.36 -3.19 1.42
CA ALA A 944 35.10 -3.18 2.13
C ALA A 944 34.06 -2.29 1.41
N VAL A 945 34.40 -1.02 1.11
CA VAL A 945 33.39 -0.02 0.75
C VAL A 945 33.53 0.62 -0.62
N PHE A 946 34.67 0.48 -1.28
CA PHE A 946 34.92 1.04 -2.62
C PHE A 946 35.31 -0.04 -3.63
N PRO A 947 34.54 -1.12 -3.79
CA PRO A 947 34.87 -2.23 -4.66
C PRO A 947 34.85 -1.89 -6.16
N THR A 948 34.16 -0.81 -6.56
CA THR A 948 34.07 -0.31 -7.95
C THR A 948 34.40 1.16 -8.05
N SER A 949 34.61 1.67 -9.27
CA SER A 949 34.80 3.10 -9.53
C SER A 949 33.56 3.91 -9.16
N SER A 950 32.37 3.40 -9.43
CA SER A 950 31.09 4.06 -9.13
C SER A 950 30.90 4.26 -7.62
N THR A 951 31.28 3.28 -6.79
CA THR A 951 31.20 3.43 -5.32
C THR A 951 32.20 4.46 -4.76
N ARG A 952 33.23 4.86 -5.51
CA ARG A 952 34.14 5.95 -5.11
C ARG A 952 33.56 7.32 -5.36
N THR A 953 32.77 7.47 -6.42
CA THR A 953 32.19 8.76 -6.83
C THR A 953 30.82 9.03 -6.20
N SER A 954 30.02 7.99 -5.99
CA SER A 954 28.66 8.10 -5.43
C SER A 954 28.39 6.91 -4.49
N LYS A 955 28.84 7.06 -3.23
CA LYS A 955 28.66 6.03 -2.20
C LYS A 955 27.36 6.23 -1.43
N PHE A 956 26.50 5.21 -1.45
CA PHE A 956 25.46 5.07 -0.44
C PHE A 956 26.03 4.37 0.79
N TRP A 957 25.79 4.91 1.97
CA TRP A 957 26.27 4.37 3.23
C TRP A 957 25.15 3.64 3.96
N PRO A 958 25.22 2.33 4.17
CA PRO A 958 24.29 1.62 5.04
C PRO A 958 24.24 2.27 6.43
N ALA A 959 23.03 2.46 6.95
CA ALA A 959 22.82 3.17 8.20
C ALA A 959 23.26 2.37 9.43
N VAL A 960 23.18 1.04 9.36
CA VAL A 960 23.57 0.08 10.39
C VAL A 960 24.30 -1.11 9.77
N GLY A 961 25.05 -1.83 10.57
CA GLY A 961 25.67 -3.11 10.18
C GLY A 961 24.62 -4.22 10.02
N ARG A 962 25.10 -5.47 9.86
CA ARG A 962 24.21 -6.64 9.76
C ARG A 962 23.35 -6.77 11.01
N ILE A 963 22.03 -6.79 10.87
CA ILE A 963 21.12 -6.86 12.01
C ILE A 963 21.13 -8.24 12.66
N ASP A 964 21.11 -8.27 13.98
CA ASP A 964 20.90 -9.48 14.77
C ASP A 964 19.39 -9.79 14.88
N GLU A 965 18.91 -10.61 13.95
CA GLU A 965 17.52 -11.05 13.90
C GLU A 965 17.12 -11.83 15.17
N LYS A 966 18.04 -12.66 15.69
CA LYS A 966 17.79 -13.49 16.86
C LYS A 966 17.62 -12.64 18.13
N HIS A 967 18.46 -11.62 18.29
CA HIS A 967 18.34 -10.68 19.41
C HIS A 967 16.96 -10.01 19.41
N GLY A 968 16.51 -9.49 18.25
CA GLY A 968 15.22 -8.84 18.11
C GLY A 968 14.01 -9.78 18.32
N ASP A 969 14.15 -11.07 17.99
CA ASP A 969 13.08 -12.06 18.25
C ASP A 969 12.98 -12.46 19.72
N MET A 970 14.09 -12.46 20.44
CA MET A 970 14.13 -12.75 21.88
C MET A 970 13.72 -11.56 22.75
N ASN A 971 13.99 -10.33 22.29
CA ASN A 971 13.77 -9.08 23.01
C ASN A 971 12.73 -8.22 22.24
N PHE A 972 11.49 -8.71 22.20
CA PHE A 972 10.45 -8.03 21.43
C PHE A 972 10.10 -6.68 22.01
N PHE A 973 10.36 -5.61 21.24
CA PHE A 973 9.97 -4.24 21.53
C PHE A 973 9.52 -3.56 20.25
N CYS A 974 8.37 -2.88 20.24
CA CYS A 974 7.74 -2.33 19.04
C CYS A 974 7.21 -0.89 19.21
N ASN A 975 7.70 -0.17 20.20
CA ASN A 975 7.38 1.24 20.45
C ASN A 975 8.66 2.09 20.40
N CYS A 976 8.51 3.42 20.31
CA CYS A 976 9.65 4.31 20.45
C CYS A 976 10.24 4.20 21.87
N PRO A 977 11.57 4.28 22.02
CA PRO A 977 12.18 4.37 23.34
C PRO A 977 11.67 5.61 24.09
N THR A 978 11.43 5.48 25.39
CA THR A 978 11.06 6.61 26.25
C THR A 978 12.27 7.52 26.52
N VAL A 979 12.04 8.70 27.11
CA VAL A 979 13.14 9.60 27.51
C VAL A 979 14.05 8.92 28.52
N ASP A 980 13.46 8.17 29.47
CA ASP A 980 14.19 7.44 30.50
C ASP A 980 15.03 6.27 29.94
N ASP A 981 14.57 5.63 28.85
CA ASP A 981 15.32 4.58 28.16
C ASP A 981 16.59 5.12 27.48
N TYR A 982 16.63 6.40 27.10
CA TYR A 982 17.82 7.03 26.51
C TYR A 982 18.91 7.30 27.55
N ASP A 983 18.54 7.70 28.75
CA ASP A 983 19.49 7.91 29.87
C ASP A 983 20.10 6.58 30.34
N TYR A 984 19.32 5.51 30.36
CA TYR A 984 19.79 4.15 30.69
C TYR A 984 20.76 3.59 29.64
N GLN A 985 20.53 3.87 28.34
CA GLN A 985 21.39 3.36 27.28
C GLN A 985 22.76 4.06 27.23
N GLU A 986 22.87 5.33 27.57
CA GLU A 986 24.17 6.00 27.69
C GLU A 986 24.99 5.42 28.84
N ASP A 987 24.38 5.08 29.97
CA ASP A 987 25.07 4.52 31.14
C ASP A 987 25.39 3.02 30.96
N GLU A 988 24.48 2.19 30.42
CA GLU A 988 24.75 0.76 30.19
C GLU A 988 25.77 0.53 29.08
N VAL A 989 25.75 1.32 28.00
CA VAL A 989 26.76 1.23 26.93
C VAL A 989 28.14 1.66 27.45
N VAL A 990 28.19 2.60 28.38
CA VAL A 990 29.46 3.01 29.03
C VAL A 990 29.94 1.96 30.03
N GLU A 991 29.04 1.33 30.79
CA GLU A 991 29.42 0.24 31.73
C GLU A 991 29.77 -1.06 31.01
N GLN A 992 29.06 -1.46 29.96
CA GLN A 992 29.41 -2.61 29.14
C GLN A 992 30.74 -2.40 28.41
N ARG A 993 31.03 -1.19 27.91
CA ARG A 993 32.37 -0.88 27.36
C ARG A 993 33.46 -0.92 28.37
N ARG A 994 33.19 -0.63 29.67
CA ARG A 994 34.18 -0.78 30.79
C ARG A 994 34.33 -2.21 31.25
N ALA A 995 33.35 -3.09 31.06
CA ALA A 995 33.40 -4.50 31.41
C ALA A 995 34.13 -5.35 30.35
N PHE A 996 34.28 -4.86 29.10
CA PHE A 996 35.01 -5.51 28.01
C PHE A 996 36.35 -4.86 27.68
N ALA A 997 36.75 -3.78 28.39
CA ALA A 997 38.12 -3.22 28.38
C ALA A 997 38.92 -3.74 29.59
#